data_67ee93b37e509b2baa666cbb9ca6896b
#
_entry.id   67ee93b37e509b2baa666cbb9ca6896b
#
_cell.length_a   1.000
_cell.length_b   1.000
_cell.length_c   1.000
_cell.angle_alpha   90.00
_cell.angle_beta   90.00
_cell.angle_gamma   90.00
#
_symmetry.space_group_name_H-M   'P 1'
#
loop_
_entity.id
_entity.type
_entity.pdbx_description
1 polymer ?
#
loop_
_entity_poly.entity_id
_entity_poly.type
_entity_poly.pdbx_seq_one_letter_code
_entity_poly.pdbx_strand_id
1 'polypeptide(L)'
;MPDVFLQWFAQKQWQLRDYQAHMLGAFTRHESTLLIAPTGAGKTLSGFLPTLVDLHEQPITGLHTLYISPLKALTHDIERNLTQPIEQMGLDITVETRTGDTPAHKRARQRKKPPNILLTTPESLMLMLSYVDAKNMFKHLRSVIIDEVHNLAPNKRGDFTTLALARLQSIQPDFIRFGLSATVAEPALLANWLGVSGEPAQVHLCPSVTKPQVQLLPTKAHIPFGGHMATYAIDDIYTQVVNAQTALVFVNTRAQAELIFQGLWEVNDQNLPIALYHGALSKEQRHKTENMMAKGLLRAIVTTSALELGIDWGDVELVIQVGAPKGVSRLLQRIGRSNHTLDTPSKALLVPGNRFEALESLSAMHAIERGELDSEPMVSGALDIIPQFIINCACAGAIQSDEVYAQCLDAAPYGGLERVTFDKLWQFTIDGGNALSGYERFQRLVPDETGGLVPASKRVIMRHRQNIGTIIEAGRLKVKRIRRAHTGKIIGEVEEYFAQQLVPGDSFLFAGECLVFEGIKDMCVEARPGKKREPKIPSFAGGQMPLSSYLADAVRDLLAHPERWHDLPDLVQEWLGLQAEFSTIPQPNKVLIEHFPYRQAYYTLIYTFEGRKTNQTLGMLMTKRMEKYGLKPLSFSITDYGLSICSLTVLTQTQILSLFNPDILGDELEDWMLASPMLKRSFRHVAMVSGLTEQQYHGTRKTMKQVTFSTDLIYDTLREHDPDHVLLEVTREDAERELLDVRRLADMLIRYVGKIQFVSLEKISPMAIPIVLNVRSEVIKGGGREAIMEQASLYAEAETMMDEVRALLSERAG
;
A
#
# COMPACT_ATOMS: atom_id res chain seq x y z
N MET A 1 -1.10 7.63 39.52
CA MET A 1 -1.73 6.40 39.02
C MET A 1 -2.42 5.70 40.20
N PRO A 2 -3.68 5.30 40.13
CA PRO A 2 -4.43 4.63 41.20
C PRO A 2 -3.81 3.28 41.59
N ASP A 3 -4.00 2.89 42.88
CA ASP A 3 -3.38 1.67 43.44
C ASP A 3 -3.75 0.38 42.68
N VAL A 4 -4.95 0.27 42.13
CA VAL A 4 -5.37 -0.90 41.34
C VAL A 4 -4.48 -1.11 40.11
N PHE A 5 -4.03 -0.06 39.45
CA PHE A 5 -3.11 -0.15 38.32
C PHE A 5 -1.70 -0.52 38.77
N LEU A 6 -1.21 0.08 39.88
CA LEU A 6 0.08 -0.28 40.45
C LEU A 6 0.16 -1.76 40.84
N GLN A 7 -0.88 -2.28 41.47
CA GLN A 7 -1.00 -3.70 41.82
C GLN A 7 -1.04 -4.60 40.58
N TRP A 8 -1.79 -4.21 39.54
CA TRP A 8 -1.84 -4.97 38.29
C TRP A 8 -0.50 -5.02 37.57
N PHE A 9 0.23 -3.88 37.49
CA PHE A 9 1.60 -3.83 36.98
C PHE A 9 2.55 -4.74 37.78
N ALA A 10 2.46 -4.71 39.12
CA ALA A 10 3.28 -5.56 39.99
C ALA A 10 2.98 -7.07 39.79
N GLN A 11 1.70 -7.46 39.64
CA GLN A 11 1.30 -8.84 39.35
C GLN A 11 1.86 -9.35 38.01
N LYS A 12 1.97 -8.45 37.01
CA LYS A 12 2.53 -8.75 35.70
C LYS A 12 4.07 -8.67 35.68
N GLN A 13 4.70 -8.27 36.80
CA GLN A 13 6.13 -7.97 36.86
C GLN A 13 6.56 -6.88 35.87
N TRP A 14 5.65 -5.96 35.53
CA TRP A 14 5.90 -4.84 34.65
C TRP A 14 6.21 -3.57 35.46
N GLN A 15 7.03 -2.72 34.88
CA GLN A 15 7.29 -1.38 35.38
C GLN A 15 6.66 -0.35 34.45
N LEU A 16 6.14 0.72 35.01
CA LEU A 16 5.63 1.85 34.22
C LEU A 16 6.82 2.46 33.45
N ARG A 17 6.68 2.53 32.14
CA ARG A 17 7.71 3.08 31.26
C ARG A 17 7.57 4.60 31.13
N ASP A 18 8.68 5.31 30.86
CA ASP A 18 8.69 6.78 30.76
C ASP A 18 7.67 7.32 29.77
N TYR A 19 7.52 6.70 28.59
CA TYR A 19 6.55 7.13 27.61
C TYR A 19 5.09 6.85 28.03
N GLN A 20 4.82 5.84 28.86
CA GLN A 20 3.49 5.62 29.44
C GLN A 20 3.17 6.69 30.48
N ALA A 21 4.15 7.06 31.32
CA ALA A 21 4.02 8.18 32.25
C ALA A 21 3.84 9.52 31.50
N HIS A 22 4.56 9.72 30.40
CA HIS A 22 4.41 10.90 29.55
C HIS A 22 2.99 11.02 28.98
N MET A 23 2.40 9.93 28.45
CA MET A 23 1.05 9.92 27.92
C MET A 23 -0.01 10.22 28.98
N LEU A 24 0.17 9.73 30.23
CA LEU A 24 -0.68 10.11 31.36
C LEU A 24 -0.59 11.61 31.65
N GLY A 25 0.62 12.17 31.68
CA GLY A 25 0.84 13.60 31.89
C GLY A 25 0.26 14.46 30.78
N ALA A 26 0.39 14.06 29.52
CA ALA A 26 -0.17 14.74 28.36
C ALA A 26 -1.70 14.79 28.42
N PHE A 27 -2.34 13.69 28.83
CA PHE A 27 -3.79 13.65 29.04
C PHE A 27 -4.24 14.66 30.10
N THR A 28 -3.55 14.72 31.22
CA THR A 28 -3.86 15.66 32.30
C THR A 28 -3.66 17.12 31.89
N ARG A 29 -2.68 17.42 31.03
CA ARG A 29 -2.42 18.76 30.48
C ARG A 29 -3.27 19.13 29.25
N HIS A 30 -4.15 18.23 28.78
CA HIS A 30 -4.93 18.39 27.56
C HIS A 30 -4.05 18.61 26.30
N GLU A 31 -2.94 17.91 26.21
CA GLU A 31 -1.98 18.02 25.11
C GLU A 31 -2.17 16.87 24.11
N SER A 32 -2.47 17.19 22.85
CA SER A 32 -2.43 16.19 21.77
C SER A 32 -1.00 15.72 21.56
N THR A 33 -0.79 14.39 21.50
CA THR A 33 0.55 13.79 21.50
C THR A 33 0.69 12.69 20.47
N LEU A 34 1.79 12.71 19.73
CA LEU A 34 2.24 11.64 18.83
C LEU A 34 3.32 10.81 19.55
N LEU A 35 2.98 9.57 19.90
CA LEU A 35 3.93 8.58 20.41
C LEU A 35 4.53 7.79 19.26
N ILE A 36 5.84 7.88 19.10
CA ILE A 36 6.62 7.08 18.14
C ILE A 36 7.46 6.08 18.91
N ALA A 37 7.18 4.80 18.72
CA ALA A 37 7.87 3.72 19.40
C ALA A 37 7.98 2.48 18.50
N PRO A 38 9.03 1.65 18.66
CA PRO A 38 9.16 0.42 17.90
C PRO A 38 8.00 -0.56 18.15
N THR A 39 7.87 -1.54 17.28
CA THR A 39 6.89 -2.63 17.47
C THR A 39 7.25 -3.42 18.73
N GLY A 40 6.25 -3.92 19.44
CA GLY A 40 6.49 -4.62 20.72
C GLY A 40 6.71 -3.71 21.94
N ALA A 41 6.79 -2.38 21.77
CA ALA A 41 6.99 -1.44 22.86
C ALA A 41 5.76 -1.23 23.78
N GLY A 42 4.61 -1.87 23.49
CA GLY A 42 3.40 -1.64 24.27
C GLY A 42 2.70 -0.30 23.98
N LYS A 43 2.84 0.23 22.73
CA LYS A 43 2.18 1.47 22.27
C LYS A 43 0.70 1.53 22.59
N THR A 44 0.00 0.43 22.31
CA THR A 44 -1.45 0.32 22.52
C THR A 44 -1.83 0.59 23.96
N LEU A 45 -1.16 -0.08 24.92
CA LEU A 45 -1.40 0.17 26.34
C LEU A 45 -1.09 1.64 26.71
N SER A 46 -0.04 2.22 26.14
CA SER A 46 0.33 3.62 26.39
C SER A 46 -0.76 4.60 25.94
N GLY A 47 -1.43 4.32 24.81
CA GLY A 47 -2.54 5.13 24.34
C GLY A 47 -3.80 4.98 25.19
N PHE A 48 -4.09 3.78 25.72
CA PHE A 48 -5.28 3.52 26.51
C PHE A 48 -5.13 3.77 28.01
N LEU A 49 -3.92 3.74 28.55
CA LEU A 49 -3.68 3.89 30.00
C LEU A 49 -4.28 5.18 30.57
N PRO A 50 -4.15 6.35 29.91
CA PRO A 50 -4.82 7.58 30.37
C PRO A 50 -6.35 7.45 30.42
N THR A 51 -6.93 6.83 29.40
CA THR A 51 -8.38 6.57 29.34
C THR A 51 -8.87 5.68 30.48
N LEU A 52 -8.14 4.57 30.75
CA LEU A 52 -8.51 3.63 31.81
C LEU A 52 -8.44 4.27 33.19
N VAL A 53 -7.39 5.08 33.43
CA VAL A 53 -7.21 5.82 34.68
C VAL A 53 -8.30 6.85 34.87
N ASP A 54 -8.59 7.68 33.85
CA ASP A 54 -9.61 8.74 33.93
C ASP A 54 -11.02 8.15 34.13
N LEU A 55 -11.36 7.08 33.43
CA LEU A 55 -12.64 6.37 33.60
C LEU A 55 -12.79 5.69 34.98
N HIS A 56 -11.68 5.26 35.57
CA HIS A 56 -11.68 4.72 36.93
C HIS A 56 -11.89 5.81 37.98
N GLU A 57 -11.21 6.96 37.83
CA GLU A 57 -11.33 8.10 38.75
C GLU A 57 -12.62 8.89 38.54
N GLN A 58 -13.10 9.01 37.31
CA GLN A 58 -14.28 9.78 36.93
C GLN A 58 -15.19 8.94 36.02
N PRO A 59 -15.95 7.99 36.57
CA PRO A 59 -16.84 7.15 35.77
C PRO A 59 -17.89 7.98 35.04
N ILE A 60 -18.02 7.79 33.73
CA ILE A 60 -19.04 8.42 32.91
C ILE A 60 -19.91 7.39 32.19
N THR A 61 -21.17 7.74 31.93
CA THR A 61 -22.03 6.98 31.03
C THR A 61 -21.96 7.63 29.63
N GLY A 62 -21.48 6.89 28.65
CA GLY A 62 -21.34 7.37 27.27
C GLY A 62 -19.93 7.20 26.73
N LEU A 63 -19.71 7.70 25.53
CA LEU A 63 -18.44 7.55 24.83
C LEU A 63 -17.37 8.50 25.37
N HIS A 64 -16.37 7.92 26.02
CA HIS A 64 -15.20 8.64 26.54
C HIS A 64 -14.06 8.67 25.54
N THR A 65 -13.76 7.52 24.95
CA THR A 65 -12.62 7.38 24.05
C THR A 65 -13.01 6.70 22.73
N LEU A 66 -12.57 7.31 21.64
CA LEU A 66 -12.67 6.74 20.30
C LEU A 66 -11.29 6.25 19.86
N TYR A 67 -11.19 5.00 19.47
CA TYR A 67 -9.97 4.44 18.87
C TYR A 67 -10.19 4.20 17.38
N ILE A 68 -9.31 4.74 16.55
CA ILE A 68 -9.36 4.67 15.09
C ILE A 68 -8.19 3.83 14.58
N SER A 69 -8.49 2.76 13.87
CA SER A 69 -7.49 1.89 13.25
C SER A 69 -7.69 1.80 11.75
N PRO A 70 -6.60 1.71 10.96
CA PRO A 70 -6.69 1.47 9.52
C PRO A 70 -7.27 0.10 9.16
N LEU A 71 -7.22 -0.90 10.04
CA LEU A 71 -7.66 -2.26 9.76
C LEU A 71 -8.73 -2.76 10.73
N LYS A 72 -9.76 -3.42 10.18
CA LYS A 72 -10.80 -4.08 10.98
C LYS A 72 -10.26 -5.21 11.87
N ALA A 73 -9.25 -5.96 11.39
CA ALA A 73 -8.64 -7.04 12.16
C ALA A 73 -7.98 -6.51 13.43
N LEU A 74 -7.28 -5.38 13.32
CA LEU A 74 -6.63 -4.73 14.46
C LEU A 74 -7.65 -4.28 15.52
N THR A 75 -8.84 -3.78 15.14
CA THR A 75 -9.86 -3.40 16.12
C THR A 75 -10.35 -4.58 16.96
N HIS A 76 -10.43 -5.78 16.40
CA HIS A 76 -10.84 -6.97 17.15
C HIS A 76 -9.73 -7.50 18.07
N ASP A 77 -8.49 -7.40 17.65
CA ASP A 77 -7.35 -7.79 18.48
C ASP A 77 -7.21 -6.86 19.68
N ILE A 78 -7.32 -5.55 19.44
CA ILE A 78 -7.31 -4.55 20.51
C ILE A 78 -8.49 -4.74 21.48
N GLU A 79 -9.71 -5.06 20.99
CA GLU A 79 -10.86 -5.36 21.85
C GLU A 79 -10.51 -6.47 22.84
N ARG A 80 -9.91 -7.56 22.35
CA ARG A 80 -9.47 -8.69 23.19
C ARG A 80 -8.38 -8.28 24.18
N ASN A 81 -7.35 -7.60 23.69
CA ASN A 81 -6.19 -7.23 24.50
C ASN A 81 -6.52 -6.14 25.53
N LEU A 82 -7.56 -5.34 25.33
CA LEU A 82 -8.02 -4.32 26.28
C LEU A 82 -9.04 -4.87 27.29
N THR A 83 -9.87 -5.84 26.89
CA THR A 83 -10.86 -6.46 27.78
C THR A 83 -10.18 -7.20 28.93
N GLN A 84 -9.09 -7.91 28.65
CA GLN A 84 -8.37 -8.68 29.67
C GLN A 84 -7.83 -7.82 30.83
N PRO A 85 -7.11 -6.70 30.62
CA PRO A 85 -6.71 -5.81 31.70
C PRO A 85 -7.88 -5.23 32.50
N ILE A 86 -8.96 -4.82 31.81
CA ILE A 86 -10.17 -4.28 32.42
C ILE A 86 -10.79 -5.29 33.40
N GLU A 87 -10.94 -6.55 32.96
CA GLU A 87 -11.46 -7.64 33.79
C GLU A 87 -10.53 -7.97 34.97
N GLN A 88 -9.22 -8.05 34.72
CA GLN A 88 -8.22 -8.36 35.75
C GLN A 88 -8.16 -7.29 36.85
N MET A 89 -8.37 -6.04 36.53
CA MET A 89 -8.42 -4.92 37.47
C MET A 89 -9.80 -4.69 38.06
N GLY A 90 -10.85 -5.40 37.58
CA GLY A 90 -12.22 -5.23 38.03
C GLY A 90 -12.82 -3.85 37.69
N LEU A 91 -12.43 -3.26 36.55
CA LEU A 91 -12.91 -1.92 36.14
C LEU A 91 -14.28 -2.05 35.47
N ASP A 92 -15.22 -1.14 35.82
CA ASP A 92 -16.53 -1.07 35.17
C ASP A 92 -16.46 -0.19 33.91
N ILE A 93 -15.75 -0.71 32.89
CA ILE A 93 -15.53 -0.03 31.61
C ILE A 93 -16.03 -0.91 30.48
N THR A 94 -16.88 -0.34 29.62
CA THR A 94 -17.42 -1.03 28.45
C THR A 94 -16.60 -0.73 27.21
N VAL A 95 -16.15 -1.77 26.51
CA VAL A 95 -15.40 -1.70 25.24
C VAL A 95 -16.19 -2.39 24.14
N GLU A 96 -16.36 -1.75 23.01
CA GLU A 96 -17.06 -2.35 21.86
C GLU A 96 -16.42 -1.94 20.54
N THR A 97 -16.52 -2.83 19.56
CA THR A 97 -16.08 -2.59 18.18
C THR A 97 -17.24 -2.16 17.30
N ARG A 98 -16.99 -1.14 16.44
CA ARG A 98 -17.90 -0.70 15.37
C ARG A 98 -17.16 -0.57 14.05
N THR A 99 -17.40 -1.52 13.17
CA THR A 99 -16.83 -1.57 11.79
C THR A 99 -17.96 -1.85 10.79
N GLY A 100 -17.62 -1.93 9.51
CA GLY A 100 -18.56 -2.34 8.47
C GLY A 100 -19.20 -3.72 8.71
N ASP A 101 -18.51 -4.59 9.47
CA ASP A 101 -18.98 -5.95 9.77
C ASP A 101 -19.87 -6.03 11.02
N THR A 102 -20.01 -4.95 11.78
CA THR A 102 -20.85 -4.90 12.98
C THR A 102 -22.33 -5.02 12.62
N PRO A 103 -23.10 -5.97 13.23
CA PRO A 103 -24.52 -6.16 12.93
C PRO A 103 -25.35 -4.90 13.11
N ALA A 104 -26.39 -4.72 12.30
CA ALA A 104 -27.23 -3.52 12.30
C ALA A 104 -27.88 -3.23 13.66
N HIS A 105 -28.36 -4.28 14.38
CA HIS A 105 -28.96 -4.12 15.71
C HIS A 105 -27.94 -3.61 16.75
N LYS A 106 -26.69 -4.12 16.71
CA LYS A 106 -25.61 -3.65 17.58
C LYS A 106 -25.27 -2.18 17.27
N ARG A 107 -25.17 -1.80 15.97
CA ARG A 107 -24.95 -0.41 15.55
C ARG A 107 -26.06 0.54 16.02
N ALA A 108 -27.33 0.09 15.96
CA ALA A 108 -28.47 0.89 16.43
C ALA A 108 -28.44 1.06 17.96
N ARG A 109 -28.09 0.03 18.72
CA ARG A 109 -27.90 0.11 20.17
C ARG A 109 -26.77 1.07 20.55
N GLN A 110 -25.60 0.96 19.91
CA GLN A 110 -24.43 1.81 20.16
C GLN A 110 -24.72 3.30 19.94
N ARG A 111 -25.64 3.67 19.03
CA ARG A 111 -26.07 5.05 18.85
C ARG A 111 -26.86 5.58 20.04
N LYS A 112 -27.72 4.74 20.64
CA LYS A 112 -28.57 5.15 21.78
C LYS A 112 -27.86 5.05 23.11
N LYS A 113 -26.99 4.04 23.26
CA LYS A 113 -26.19 3.77 24.45
C LYS A 113 -24.77 3.43 24.01
N PRO A 114 -23.93 4.44 23.77
CA PRO A 114 -22.54 4.21 23.36
C PRO A 114 -21.73 3.59 24.51
N PRO A 115 -20.75 2.72 24.20
CA PRO A 115 -19.79 2.22 25.19
C PRO A 115 -18.83 3.33 25.65
N ASN A 116 -18.09 3.10 26.74
CA ASN A 116 -17.06 4.02 27.20
C ASN A 116 -15.90 4.12 26.19
N ILE A 117 -15.49 2.99 25.60
CA ILE A 117 -14.45 2.94 24.58
C ILE A 117 -15.03 2.30 23.30
N LEU A 118 -14.94 3.02 22.18
CA LEU A 118 -15.41 2.53 20.89
C LEU A 118 -14.23 2.39 19.92
N LEU A 119 -14.00 1.15 19.47
CA LEU A 119 -12.96 0.80 18.49
C LEU A 119 -13.57 0.84 17.09
N THR A 120 -12.99 1.61 16.17
CA THR A 120 -13.61 1.86 14.86
C THR A 120 -12.58 2.01 13.72
N THR A 121 -13.09 2.23 12.50
CA THR A 121 -12.32 2.58 11.31
C THR A 121 -12.71 3.97 10.80
N PRO A 122 -11.86 4.65 9.98
CA PRO A 122 -12.17 5.97 9.42
C PRO A 122 -13.54 6.03 8.73
N GLU A 123 -13.87 5.03 7.92
CA GLU A 123 -15.15 4.97 7.19
C GLU A 123 -16.35 4.86 8.14
N SER A 124 -16.19 4.09 9.22
CA SER A 124 -17.26 3.95 10.23
C SER A 124 -17.43 5.20 11.06
N LEU A 125 -16.35 5.95 11.34
CA LEU A 125 -16.41 7.26 11.98
C LEU A 125 -17.17 8.26 11.10
N MET A 126 -16.79 8.39 9.83
CA MET A 126 -17.46 9.30 8.91
C MET A 126 -18.96 8.95 8.78
N LEU A 127 -19.29 7.66 8.73
CA LEU A 127 -20.67 7.20 8.75
C LEU A 127 -21.39 7.64 10.04
N MET A 128 -20.77 7.56 11.21
CA MET A 128 -21.36 8.02 12.47
C MET A 128 -21.60 9.53 12.47
N LEU A 129 -20.71 10.30 11.89
CA LEU A 129 -20.83 11.76 11.76
C LEU A 129 -21.93 12.20 10.78
N SER A 130 -22.42 11.31 9.91
CA SER A 130 -23.57 11.58 9.02
C SER A 130 -24.94 11.48 9.69
N TYR A 131 -25.00 11.10 10.95
CA TYR A 131 -26.28 11.00 11.65
C TYR A 131 -26.65 12.30 12.36
N VAL A 132 -27.93 12.64 12.36
CA VAL A 132 -28.48 13.83 13.03
C VAL A 132 -28.18 13.84 14.55
N ASP A 133 -28.11 12.67 15.17
CA ASP A 133 -27.82 12.49 16.59
C ASP A 133 -26.32 12.34 16.92
N ALA A 134 -25.43 12.60 15.95
CA ALA A 134 -23.98 12.51 16.15
C ALA A 134 -23.51 13.34 17.35
N LYS A 135 -23.99 14.57 17.49
CA LYS A 135 -23.66 15.44 18.64
C LYS A 135 -23.94 14.77 19.98
N ASN A 136 -25.05 14.04 20.11
CA ASN A 136 -25.39 13.37 21.37
C ASN A 136 -24.48 12.15 21.62
N MET A 137 -24.08 11.43 20.55
CA MET A 137 -23.21 10.26 20.66
C MET A 137 -21.81 10.64 21.15
N PHE A 138 -21.27 11.76 20.68
CA PHE A 138 -19.91 12.21 20.99
C PHE A 138 -19.82 13.21 22.15
N LYS A 139 -20.95 13.54 22.83
CA LYS A 139 -21.04 14.56 23.85
C LYS A 139 -20.01 14.46 24.98
N HIS A 140 -19.62 13.25 25.36
CA HIS A 140 -18.71 12.98 26.47
C HIS A 140 -17.32 12.54 26.01
N LEU A 141 -17.00 12.70 24.71
CA LEU A 141 -15.72 12.33 24.16
C LEU A 141 -14.60 13.22 24.75
N ARG A 142 -13.56 12.60 25.33
CA ARG A 142 -12.39 13.26 25.90
C ARG A 142 -11.10 12.95 25.14
N SER A 143 -11.01 11.79 24.48
CA SER A 143 -9.83 11.45 23.69
C SER A 143 -10.15 10.68 22.42
N VAL A 144 -9.33 10.90 21.41
CA VAL A 144 -9.30 10.11 20.18
C VAL A 144 -7.90 9.52 20.02
N ILE A 145 -7.81 8.20 19.97
CA ILE A 145 -6.57 7.47 19.74
C ILE A 145 -6.54 7.04 18.27
N ILE A 146 -5.55 7.48 17.52
CA ILE A 146 -5.33 7.09 16.12
C ILE A 146 -4.12 6.18 16.07
N ASP A 147 -4.35 4.93 15.69
CA ASP A 147 -3.27 3.94 15.60
C ASP A 147 -2.71 3.84 14.20
N GLU A 148 -1.45 3.41 14.10
CA GLU A 148 -0.69 3.28 12.87
C GLU A 148 -0.77 4.55 12.00
N VAL A 149 -0.57 5.73 12.62
CA VAL A 149 -0.66 7.04 11.96
C VAL A 149 0.16 7.10 10.68
N HIS A 150 1.37 6.52 10.68
CA HIS A 150 2.26 6.46 9.52
C HIS A 150 1.67 5.71 8.31
N ASN A 151 0.70 4.81 8.53
CA ASN A 151 -0.01 4.10 7.46
C ASN A 151 -1.25 4.86 6.95
N LEU A 152 -1.77 5.80 7.73
CA LEU A 152 -2.91 6.63 7.34
C LEU A 152 -2.47 7.93 6.67
N ALA A 153 -1.56 8.65 7.29
CA ALA A 153 -1.22 10.01 6.91
C ALA A 153 -0.79 10.21 5.45
N PRO A 154 -0.01 9.30 4.80
CA PRO A 154 0.48 9.54 3.43
C PRO A 154 -0.53 9.23 2.32
N ASN A 155 -1.79 8.96 2.60
CA ASN A 155 -2.75 8.54 1.57
C ASN A 155 -4.15 9.16 1.74
N LYS A 156 -4.98 9.06 0.70
CA LYS A 156 -6.37 9.60 0.69
C LYS A 156 -7.21 9.17 1.89
N ARG A 157 -6.93 8.02 2.48
CA ARG A 157 -7.65 7.55 3.66
C ARG A 157 -7.28 8.34 4.90
N GLY A 158 -6.03 8.82 4.97
CA GLY A 158 -5.59 9.79 5.98
C GLY A 158 -6.27 11.14 5.81
N ASP A 159 -6.34 11.67 4.60
CA ASP A 159 -7.06 12.91 4.28
C ASP A 159 -8.54 12.81 4.71
N PHE A 160 -9.18 11.70 4.39
CA PHE A 160 -10.53 11.41 4.81
C PHE A 160 -10.68 11.34 6.34
N THR A 161 -9.67 10.82 7.04
CA THR A 161 -9.64 10.74 8.49
C THR A 161 -9.51 12.13 9.13
N THR A 162 -8.65 13.01 8.59
CA THR A 162 -8.49 14.37 9.12
C THR A 162 -9.75 15.22 8.96
N LEU A 163 -10.47 15.10 7.84
CA LEU A 163 -11.79 15.73 7.66
C LEU A 163 -12.83 15.22 8.69
N ALA A 164 -12.82 13.89 8.94
CA ALA A 164 -13.68 13.35 10.00
C ALA A 164 -13.32 13.87 11.38
N LEU A 165 -12.02 14.04 11.68
CA LEU A 165 -11.55 14.63 12.94
C LEU A 165 -11.88 16.12 13.05
N ALA A 166 -11.75 16.89 11.97
CA ALA A 166 -12.16 18.30 11.95
C ALA A 166 -13.67 18.46 12.18
N ARG A 167 -14.49 17.62 11.53
CA ARG A 167 -15.94 17.59 11.81
C ARG A 167 -16.24 17.19 13.25
N LEU A 168 -15.53 16.19 13.78
CA LEU A 168 -15.70 15.77 15.18
C LEU A 168 -15.34 16.89 16.14
N GLN A 169 -14.24 17.64 15.86
CA GLN A 169 -13.82 18.81 16.64
C GLN A 169 -14.86 19.93 16.63
N SER A 170 -15.56 20.16 15.50
CA SER A 170 -16.65 21.14 15.44
C SER A 170 -17.89 20.73 16.25
N ILE A 171 -18.09 19.44 16.50
CA ILE A 171 -19.21 18.87 17.29
C ILE A 171 -18.88 18.85 18.77
N GLN A 172 -17.66 18.45 19.12
CA GLN A 172 -17.12 18.31 20.47
C GLN A 172 -15.70 18.93 20.49
N PRO A 173 -15.55 20.20 20.92
CA PRO A 173 -14.27 20.89 20.88
C PRO A 173 -13.22 20.36 21.86
N ASP A 174 -13.67 19.81 23.01
CA ASP A 174 -12.84 19.53 24.17
C ASP A 174 -12.30 18.09 24.20
N PHE A 175 -11.75 17.58 23.10
CA PHE A 175 -11.03 16.31 23.12
C PHE A 175 -9.59 16.47 22.62
N ILE A 176 -8.71 15.60 23.12
CA ILE A 176 -7.31 15.50 22.71
C ILE A 176 -7.11 14.35 21.73
N ARG A 177 -6.05 14.44 20.92
CA ARG A 177 -5.67 13.42 19.93
C ARG A 177 -4.38 12.72 20.34
N PHE A 178 -4.42 11.41 20.47
CA PHE A 178 -3.24 10.58 20.65
C PHE A 178 -2.96 9.82 19.36
N GLY A 179 -1.81 10.10 18.76
CA GLY A 179 -1.30 9.34 17.63
C GLY A 179 -0.32 8.26 18.08
N LEU A 180 -0.50 7.03 17.59
CA LEU A 180 0.43 5.94 17.81
C LEU A 180 1.09 5.59 16.48
N SER A 181 2.41 5.56 16.45
CA SER A 181 3.16 5.30 15.23
C SER A 181 4.35 4.38 15.48
N ALA A 182 4.72 3.59 14.46
CA ALA A 182 6.04 2.99 14.40
C ALA A 182 7.11 4.08 14.14
N THR A 183 8.37 3.69 14.19
CA THR A 183 9.50 4.58 13.89
C THR A 183 9.41 5.10 12.45
N VAL A 184 9.57 6.40 12.28
CA VAL A 184 9.49 7.13 10.99
C VAL A 184 10.62 8.14 10.88
N ALA A 185 10.99 8.49 9.64
CA ALA A 185 12.07 9.43 9.38
C ALA A 185 11.71 10.87 9.77
N GLU A 186 10.47 11.28 9.51
CA GLU A 186 10.00 12.67 9.68
C GLU A 186 8.83 12.78 10.66
N PRO A 187 9.08 12.70 11.97
CA PRO A 187 8.03 12.81 12.99
C PRO A 187 7.20 14.08 12.94
N ALA A 188 7.82 15.20 12.55
CA ALA A 188 7.17 16.52 12.50
C ALA A 188 6.00 16.56 11.50
N LEU A 189 6.11 15.86 10.36
CA LEU A 189 5.03 15.78 9.38
C LEU A 189 3.79 15.08 9.97
N LEU A 190 4.00 13.98 10.69
CA LEU A 190 2.91 13.27 11.36
C LEU A 190 2.32 14.06 12.52
N ALA A 191 3.14 14.83 13.23
CA ALA A 191 2.68 15.71 14.31
C ALA A 191 1.78 16.83 13.76
N ASN A 192 2.14 17.43 12.62
CA ASN A 192 1.31 18.39 11.91
C ASN A 192 -0.01 17.76 11.43
N TRP A 193 0.05 16.56 10.85
CA TRP A 193 -1.13 15.82 10.38
C TRP A 193 -2.12 15.52 11.53
N LEU A 194 -1.60 15.19 12.71
CA LEU A 194 -2.39 14.93 13.93
C LEU A 194 -2.92 16.20 14.59
N GLY A 195 -2.32 17.34 14.30
CA GLY A 195 -2.56 18.63 14.93
C GLY A 195 -4.01 19.10 14.89
N VAL A 196 -4.29 20.17 15.62
CA VAL A 196 -5.60 20.81 15.74
C VAL A 196 -5.46 22.27 15.36
N SER A 197 -6.30 22.76 14.44
CA SER A 197 -6.34 24.19 14.06
C SER A 197 -4.96 24.81 13.76
N GLY A 198 -4.11 24.05 13.05
CA GLY A 198 -2.77 24.49 12.67
C GLY A 198 -1.67 24.31 13.73
N GLU A 199 -2.02 23.92 14.95
CA GLU A 199 -1.05 23.61 16.01
C GLU A 199 -0.64 22.13 15.94
N PRO A 200 0.67 21.81 15.80
CA PRO A 200 1.14 20.43 15.75
C PRO A 200 0.99 19.72 17.09
N ALA A 201 0.77 18.41 17.06
CA ALA A 201 0.80 17.59 18.26
C ALA A 201 2.22 17.52 18.84
N GLN A 202 2.33 17.33 20.15
CA GLN A 202 3.62 17.10 20.81
C GLN A 202 4.21 15.74 20.38
N VAL A 203 5.50 15.68 20.09
CA VAL A 203 6.16 14.42 19.69
C VAL A 203 6.89 13.81 20.88
N HIS A 204 6.59 12.55 21.16
CA HIS A 204 7.36 11.75 22.11
C HIS A 204 8.00 10.56 21.40
N LEU A 205 9.35 10.53 21.40
CA LEU A 205 10.13 9.49 20.77
C LEU A 205 10.57 8.46 21.82
N CYS A 206 10.26 7.19 21.58
CA CYS A 206 10.79 6.08 22.35
C CYS A 206 11.95 5.45 21.57
N PRO A 207 13.18 5.53 22.08
CA PRO A 207 14.33 4.93 21.42
C PRO A 207 14.22 3.41 21.40
N SER A 208 14.69 2.78 20.30
CA SER A 208 14.86 1.33 20.25
C SER A 208 16.02 0.91 21.16
N VAL A 209 15.79 -0.09 21.99
CA VAL A 209 16.82 -0.61 22.92
C VAL A 209 17.75 -1.60 22.22
N THR A 210 17.22 -2.36 21.24
CA THR A 210 17.99 -3.42 20.56
C THR A 210 17.98 -3.21 19.05
N LYS A 211 19.14 -3.46 18.41
CA LYS A 211 19.25 -3.47 16.94
C LYS A 211 18.79 -4.84 16.39
N PRO A 212 18.01 -4.88 15.31
CA PRO A 212 17.62 -6.13 14.69
C PRO A 212 18.83 -6.83 14.04
N GLN A 213 18.81 -8.16 14.03
CA GLN A 213 19.77 -9.00 13.33
C GLN A 213 19.21 -9.36 11.94
N VAL A 214 19.77 -8.78 10.90
CA VAL A 214 19.32 -8.95 9.52
C VAL A 214 20.45 -9.50 8.68
N GLN A 215 20.19 -10.55 7.90
CA GLN A 215 21.18 -11.19 7.03
C GLN A 215 20.55 -11.57 5.69
N LEU A 216 21.37 -11.63 4.62
CA LEU A 216 20.98 -12.31 3.41
C LEU A 216 20.95 -13.82 3.67
N LEU A 217 19.91 -14.52 3.19
CA LEU A 217 19.85 -15.97 3.29
C LEU A 217 20.92 -16.58 2.37
N PRO A 218 21.88 -17.34 2.88
CA PRO A 218 22.78 -18.11 2.04
C PRO A 218 21.99 -19.19 1.31
N THR A 219 22.04 -19.20 -0.03
CA THR A 219 21.29 -20.15 -0.87
C THR A 219 22.22 -21.09 -1.60
N LYS A 220 21.80 -22.36 -1.77
CA LYS A 220 22.53 -23.37 -2.56
C LYS A 220 22.44 -23.06 -4.05
N ALA A 221 21.27 -22.60 -4.49
CA ALA A 221 21.06 -22.21 -5.86
C ALA A 221 21.44 -20.74 -6.10
N HIS A 222 21.83 -20.43 -7.33
CA HIS A 222 22.27 -19.10 -7.73
C HIS A 222 21.11 -18.11 -7.82
N ILE A 223 21.36 -16.88 -7.38
CA ILE A 223 20.41 -15.77 -7.56
C ILE A 223 20.23 -15.50 -9.06
N PRO A 224 19.00 -15.57 -9.58
CA PRO A 224 18.74 -15.40 -11.00
C PRO A 224 19.01 -13.96 -11.45
N PHE A 225 19.26 -13.76 -12.75
CA PHE A 225 19.43 -12.42 -13.33
C PHE A 225 18.14 -11.59 -13.24
N GLY A 226 17.00 -12.20 -13.55
CA GLY A 226 15.69 -11.53 -13.54
C GLY A 226 14.63 -12.38 -12.85
N GLY A 227 13.41 -11.84 -12.74
CA GLY A 227 12.30 -12.48 -12.03
C GLY A 227 12.10 -11.90 -10.64
N HIS A 228 10.96 -12.23 -10.02
CA HIS A 228 10.58 -11.67 -8.70
C HIS A 228 10.09 -12.75 -7.74
N MET A 229 10.02 -14.01 -8.17
CA MET A 229 9.32 -15.05 -7.41
C MET A 229 10.20 -15.74 -6.36
N ALA A 230 11.52 -15.67 -6.49
CA ALA A 230 12.51 -16.28 -5.58
C ALA A 230 12.31 -17.79 -5.36
N THR A 231 11.78 -18.51 -6.34
CA THR A 231 11.51 -19.95 -6.25
C THR A 231 12.78 -20.80 -6.14
N TYR A 232 13.92 -20.25 -6.54
CA TYR A 232 15.23 -20.89 -6.42
C TYR A 232 15.64 -21.18 -4.97
N ALA A 233 15.10 -20.42 -4.01
CA ALA A 233 15.47 -20.49 -2.60
C ALA A 233 14.50 -21.31 -1.73
N ILE A 234 13.54 -22.04 -2.33
CA ILE A 234 12.49 -22.76 -1.59
C ILE A 234 13.07 -23.77 -0.59
N ASP A 235 14.07 -24.57 -1.01
CA ASP A 235 14.70 -25.57 -0.14
C ASP A 235 15.43 -24.92 1.04
N ASP A 236 16.10 -23.79 0.78
CA ASP A 236 16.83 -23.06 1.80
C ASP A 236 15.86 -22.37 2.78
N ILE A 237 14.76 -21.77 2.27
CA ILE A 237 13.68 -21.21 3.10
C ILE A 237 13.06 -22.33 3.96
N TYR A 238 12.78 -23.50 3.39
CA TYR A 238 12.24 -24.64 4.13
C TYR A 238 13.17 -25.08 5.25
N THR A 239 14.47 -25.13 4.98
CA THR A 239 15.48 -25.45 6.01
C THR A 239 15.41 -24.48 7.19
N GLN A 240 15.23 -23.18 6.94
CA GLN A 240 15.07 -22.18 8.01
C GLN A 240 13.73 -22.37 8.76
N VAL A 241 12.66 -22.72 8.08
CA VAL A 241 11.35 -23.03 8.69
C VAL A 241 11.44 -24.26 9.59
N VAL A 242 12.20 -25.29 9.20
CA VAL A 242 12.43 -26.49 10.05
C VAL A 242 13.17 -26.11 11.34
N ASN A 243 14.15 -25.21 11.25
CA ASN A 243 15.00 -24.82 12.38
C ASN A 243 14.34 -23.83 13.34
N ALA A 244 13.36 -23.04 12.89
CA ALA A 244 12.67 -22.07 13.71
C ALA A 244 11.46 -22.69 14.45
N GLN A 245 11.08 -22.12 15.60
CA GLN A 245 9.84 -22.49 16.27
C GLN A 245 8.61 -22.02 15.49
N THR A 246 8.60 -20.73 15.10
CA THR A 246 7.59 -20.13 14.23
C THR A 246 8.25 -19.10 13.33
N ALA A 247 8.02 -19.23 12.01
CA ALA A 247 8.55 -18.31 11.01
C ALA A 247 7.42 -17.56 10.28
N LEU A 248 7.59 -16.25 10.06
CA LEU A 248 6.78 -15.45 9.14
C LEU A 248 7.53 -15.25 7.83
N VAL A 249 6.98 -15.75 6.75
CA VAL A 249 7.53 -15.62 5.40
C VAL A 249 6.75 -14.51 4.67
N PHE A 250 7.29 -13.29 4.70
CA PHE A 250 6.71 -12.15 4.00
C PHE A 250 7.08 -12.15 2.53
N VAL A 251 6.09 -11.89 1.70
CA VAL A 251 6.22 -11.73 0.25
C VAL A 251 5.57 -10.42 -0.22
N ASN A 252 5.94 -9.93 -1.40
CA ASN A 252 5.46 -8.63 -1.86
C ASN A 252 4.11 -8.70 -2.58
N THR A 253 3.73 -9.86 -3.15
CA THR A 253 2.47 -10.01 -3.90
C THR A 253 1.70 -11.26 -3.48
N ARG A 254 0.38 -11.25 -3.69
CA ARG A 254 -0.47 -12.43 -3.43
C ARG A 254 -0.11 -13.60 -4.33
N ALA A 255 0.27 -13.34 -5.58
CA ALA A 255 0.73 -14.37 -6.50
C ALA A 255 2.01 -15.05 -5.99
N GLN A 256 2.97 -14.26 -5.49
CA GLN A 256 4.18 -14.77 -4.86
C GLN A 256 3.86 -15.60 -3.59
N ALA A 257 2.85 -15.16 -2.80
CA ALA A 257 2.42 -15.91 -1.61
C ALA A 257 1.91 -17.32 -1.96
N GLU A 258 1.08 -17.43 -2.99
CA GLU A 258 0.57 -18.72 -3.46
C GLU A 258 1.69 -19.64 -3.97
N LEU A 259 2.65 -19.08 -4.74
CA LEU A 259 3.78 -19.85 -5.28
C LEU A 259 4.75 -20.32 -4.20
N ILE A 260 5.18 -19.44 -3.32
CA ILE A 260 6.10 -19.79 -2.24
C ILE A 260 5.43 -20.79 -1.29
N PHE A 261 4.15 -20.60 -0.97
CA PHE A 261 3.40 -21.57 -0.16
C PHE A 261 3.36 -22.93 -0.82
N GLN A 262 3.06 -23.00 -2.12
CA GLN A 262 3.01 -24.26 -2.85
C GLN A 262 4.39 -24.93 -2.89
N GLY A 263 5.46 -24.19 -3.21
CA GLY A 263 6.81 -24.73 -3.22
C GLY A 263 7.24 -25.26 -1.86
N LEU A 264 6.96 -24.53 -0.78
CA LEU A 264 7.22 -25.02 0.58
C LEU A 264 6.39 -26.26 0.91
N TRP A 265 5.15 -26.36 0.41
CA TRP A 265 4.30 -27.53 0.64
C TRP A 265 4.80 -28.75 -0.12
N GLU A 266 5.35 -28.59 -1.31
CA GLU A 266 5.92 -29.67 -2.13
C GLU A 266 7.18 -30.28 -1.48
N VAL A 267 8.02 -29.46 -0.84
CA VAL A 267 9.25 -29.92 -0.15
C VAL A 267 9.01 -30.28 1.33
N ASN A 268 7.79 -30.18 1.83
CA ASN A 268 7.44 -30.41 3.23
C ASN A 268 7.39 -31.90 3.59
N ASP A 269 8.55 -32.55 3.65
CA ASP A 269 8.74 -33.96 3.99
C ASP A 269 8.37 -34.29 5.45
N GLN A 270 8.50 -33.30 6.37
CA GLN A 270 8.21 -33.47 7.79
C GLN A 270 6.75 -33.19 8.14
N ASN A 271 5.88 -32.89 7.16
CA ASN A 271 4.49 -32.52 7.35
C ASN A 271 4.29 -31.38 8.37
N LEU A 272 5.16 -30.38 8.34
CA LEU A 272 5.07 -29.21 9.20
C LEU A 272 3.78 -28.41 8.92
N PRO A 273 3.13 -27.84 9.95
CA PRO A 273 1.94 -27.04 9.78
C PRO A 273 2.31 -25.65 9.21
N ILE A 274 2.32 -25.52 7.89
CA ILE A 274 2.56 -24.30 7.14
C ILE A 274 1.21 -23.74 6.66
N ALA A 275 0.98 -22.44 6.83
CA ALA A 275 -0.25 -21.76 6.41
C ALA A 275 0.01 -20.66 5.40
N LEU A 276 -1.03 -20.34 4.61
CA LEU A 276 -1.08 -19.20 3.69
C LEU A 276 -2.02 -18.13 4.26
N TYR A 277 -1.61 -16.85 4.17
CA TYR A 277 -2.43 -15.74 4.65
C TYR A 277 -2.32 -14.50 3.76
N HIS A 278 -3.40 -14.10 3.11
CA HIS A 278 -3.49 -12.83 2.36
C HIS A 278 -4.94 -12.37 2.21
N GLY A 279 -5.14 -11.11 1.85
CA GLY A 279 -6.44 -10.46 1.81
C GLY A 279 -7.47 -11.02 0.82
N ALA A 280 -7.07 -11.87 -0.15
CA ALA A 280 -7.99 -12.50 -1.10
C ALA A 280 -8.63 -13.80 -0.57
N LEU A 281 -8.10 -14.36 0.52
CA LEU A 281 -8.68 -15.55 1.18
C LEU A 281 -10.01 -15.22 1.85
N SER A 282 -10.89 -16.23 1.96
CA SER A 282 -12.16 -16.08 2.68
C SER A 282 -11.93 -15.70 4.15
N LYS A 283 -12.88 -14.96 4.72
CA LYS A 283 -12.85 -14.56 6.14
C LYS A 283 -12.66 -15.76 7.07
N GLU A 284 -13.32 -16.87 6.74
CA GLU A 284 -13.24 -18.11 7.54
C GLU A 284 -11.83 -18.72 7.50
N GLN A 285 -11.19 -18.77 6.34
CA GLN A 285 -9.81 -19.26 6.23
C GLN A 285 -8.84 -18.36 6.99
N ARG A 286 -8.98 -17.05 6.87
CA ARG A 286 -8.14 -16.10 7.62
C ARG A 286 -8.29 -16.29 9.12
N HIS A 287 -9.51 -16.33 9.65
CA HIS A 287 -9.76 -16.59 11.09
C HIS A 287 -9.23 -17.94 11.56
N LYS A 288 -9.30 -18.99 10.71
CA LYS A 288 -8.69 -20.27 11.05
C LYS A 288 -7.19 -20.16 11.23
N THR A 289 -6.50 -19.50 10.31
CA THR A 289 -5.04 -19.27 10.38
C THR A 289 -4.69 -18.41 11.60
N GLU A 290 -5.42 -17.31 11.84
CA GLU A 290 -5.27 -16.43 13.00
C GLU A 290 -5.38 -17.22 14.32
N ASN A 291 -6.42 -18.05 14.45
CA ASN A 291 -6.62 -18.88 15.64
C ASN A 291 -5.52 -19.95 15.82
N MET A 292 -5.05 -20.56 14.75
CA MET A 292 -3.96 -21.54 14.82
C MET A 292 -2.64 -20.87 15.22
N MET A 293 -2.38 -19.67 14.72
CA MET A 293 -1.20 -18.89 15.06
C MET A 293 -1.23 -18.47 16.54
N ALA A 294 -2.33 -17.87 17.00
CA ALA A 294 -2.49 -17.45 18.41
C ALA A 294 -2.34 -18.62 19.42
N LYS A 295 -2.53 -19.86 18.97
CA LYS A 295 -2.33 -21.08 19.78
C LYS A 295 -0.93 -21.68 19.62
N GLY A 296 -0.03 -21.07 18.85
CA GLY A 296 1.30 -21.60 18.57
C GLY A 296 1.33 -22.92 17.79
N LEU A 297 0.27 -23.19 16.99
CA LEU A 297 0.11 -24.46 16.25
C LEU A 297 0.70 -24.42 14.84
N LEU A 298 1.27 -23.30 14.41
CA LEU A 298 1.86 -23.14 13.08
C LEU A 298 3.38 -23.06 13.16
N ARG A 299 4.04 -23.75 12.25
CA ARG A 299 5.51 -23.66 12.06
C ARG A 299 5.89 -22.51 11.16
N ALA A 300 5.11 -22.24 10.12
CA ALA A 300 5.33 -21.08 9.25
C ALA A 300 4.02 -20.53 8.67
N ILE A 301 4.05 -19.24 8.34
CA ILE A 301 2.97 -18.58 7.62
C ILE A 301 3.57 -17.78 6.47
N VAL A 302 3.11 -18.09 5.25
CA VAL A 302 3.44 -17.29 4.05
C VAL A 302 2.39 -16.19 3.93
N THR A 303 2.83 -14.93 3.96
CA THR A 303 1.93 -13.77 4.03
C THR A 303 2.41 -12.60 3.18
N THR A 304 1.45 -11.75 2.80
CA THR A 304 1.71 -10.42 2.24
C THR A 304 1.71 -9.37 3.35
N SER A 305 1.64 -8.08 3.03
CA SER A 305 1.50 -6.97 3.98
C SER A 305 0.30 -7.09 4.96
N ALA A 306 -0.54 -8.10 4.80
CA ALA A 306 -1.70 -8.31 5.66
C ALA A 306 -1.34 -8.59 7.14
N LEU A 307 -0.12 -9.04 7.44
CA LEU A 307 0.39 -9.26 8.79
C LEU A 307 1.50 -8.27 9.19
N GLU A 308 1.74 -7.22 8.41
CA GLU A 308 2.68 -6.14 8.77
C GLU A 308 2.20 -5.32 9.97
N LEU A 309 0.88 -5.16 10.13
CA LEU A 309 0.29 -4.27 11.13
C LEU A 309 0.03 -5.01 12.45
N GLY A 310 0.19 -4.29 13.51
CA GLY A 310 0.18 -4.49 14.95
C GLY A 310 -0.71 -5.56 15.62
N ILE A 311 -1.01 -6.67 15.00
CA ILE A 311 -1.70 -7.78 15.65
C ILE A 311 -0.69 -8.60 16.44
N ASP A 312 -1.01 -8.92 17.69
CA ASP A 312 -0.21 -9.82 18.52
C ASP A 312 -0.46 -11.28 18.10
N TRP A 313 0.52 -11.83 17.40
CA TRP A 313 0.46 -13.17 16.81
C TRP A 313 1.12 -14.27 17.66
N GLY A 314 1.55 -13.94 18.88
CA GLY A 314 2.32 -14.87 19.72
C GLY A 314 3.83 -14.87 19.37
N ASP A 315 4.54 -15.89 19.83
CA ASP A 315 5.99 -15.98 19.73
C ASP A 315 6.48 -16.34 18.32
N VAL A 316 6.74 -15.33 17.49
CA VAL A 316 7.41 -15.48 16.20
C VAL A 316 8.92 -15.35 16.42
N GLU A 317 9.67 -16.37 16.06
CA GLU A 317 11.13 -16.36 16.23
C GLU A 317 11.86 -15.74 15.04
N LEU A 318 11.38 -16.00 13.82
CA LEU A 318 12.08 -15.64 12.58
C LEU A 318 11.16 -14.95 11.58
N VAL A 319 11.63 -13.88 10.98
CA VAL A 319 11.04 -13.28 9.80
C VAL A 319 11.89 -13.60 8.58
N ILE A 320 11.27 -14.07 7.50
CA ILE A 320 11.90 -14.27 6.20
C ILE A 320 11.23 -13.32 5.20
N GLN A 321 12.00 -12.37 4.66
CA GLN A 321 11.54 -11.46 3.64
C GLN A 321 11.93 -11.98 2.27
N VAL A 322 10.94 -12.40 1.47
CA VAL A 322 11.13 -12.89 0.09
C VAL A 322 10.83 -11.77 -0.90
N GLY A 323 11.79 -11.46 -1.74
CA GLY A 323 11.79 -10.29 -2.62
C GLY A 323 12.30 -9.03 -1.92
N ALA A 324 12.64 -8.02 -2.72
CA ALA A 324 13.16 -6.76 -2.22
C ALA A 324 12.20 -6.04 -1.26
N PRO A 325 12.70 -5.42 -0.18
CA PRO A 325 11.85 -4.79 0.84
C PRO A 325 11.14 -3.53 0.36
N LYS A 326 11.64 -2.87 -0.69
CA LYS A 326 11.12 -1.63 -1.29
C LYS A 326 11.15 -0.39 -0.38
N GLY A 327 11.56 -0.56 0.88
CA GLY A 327 11.73 0.51 1.86
C GLY A 327 12.26 -0.01 3.18
N VAL A 328 13.09 0.79 3.87
CA VAL A 328 13.73 0.45 5.15
C VAL A 328 12.71 0.42 6.28
N SER A 329 11.86 1.44 6.37
CA SER A 329 10.82 1.54 7.41
C SER A 329 9.85 0.35 7.36
N ARG A 330 9.44 -0.06 6.14
CA ARG A 330 8.60 -1.25 5.93
C ARG A 330 9.31 -2.53 6.35
N LEU A 331 10.57 -2.68 5.99
CA LEU A 331 11.36 -3.84 6.39
C LEU A 331 11.43 -3.94 7.92
N LEU A 332 11.69 -2.84 8.60
CA LEU A 332 11.70 -2.80 10.07
C LEU A 332 10.35 -3.15 10.69
N GLN A 333 9.24 -2.73 10.10
CA GLN A 333 7.90 -3.11 10.54
C GLN A 333 7.66 -4.62 10.45
N ARG A 334 8.15 -5.28 9.36
CA ARG A 334 8.10 -6.74 9.17
C ARG A 334 9.00 -7.45 10.17
N ILE A 335 10.26 -7.01 10.29
CA ILE A 335 11.26 -7.57 11.22
C ILE A 335 10.77 -7.49 12.65
N GLY A 336 10.13 -6.38 13.03
CA GLY A 336 9.56 -6.19 14.36
C GLY A 336 8.40 -7.13 14.72
N ARG A 337 8.03 -8.06 13.84
CA ARG A 337 7.10 -9.17 14.16
C ARG A 337 7.83 -10.35 14.80
N SER A 338 9.16 -10.47 14.66
CA SER A 338 9.94 -11.47 15.37
C SER A 338 10.36 -10.98 16.75
N ASN A 339 10.39 -11.89 17.72
CA ASN A 339 10.81 -11.60 19.10
C ASN A 339 10.14 -10.34 19.67
N HIS A 340 8.81 -10.39 19.81
CA HIS A 340 7.94 -9.25 20.13
C HIS A 340 8.18 -8.64 21.54
N THR A 341 9.42 -8.72 22.06
CA THR A 341 9.88 -8.12 23.31
C THR A 341 10.97 -7.09 23.04
N LEU A 342 11.02 -6.04 23.85
CA LEU A 342 12.02 -4.97 23.69
C LEU A 342 13.46 -5.42 24.01
N ASP A 343 13.60 -6.52 24.74
CA ASP A 343 14.87 -6.95 25.32
C ASP A 343 15.61 -7.98 24.46
N THR A 344 14.94 -8.57 23.45
CA THR A 344 15.54 -9.51 22.52
C THR A 344 15.60 -8.94 21.11
N PRO A 345 16.76 -9.05 20.41
CA PRO A 345 16.84 -8.56 19.03
C PRO A 345 15.94 -9.35 18.10
N SER A 346 15.20 -8.65 17.25
CA SER A 346 14.44 -9.27 16.17
C SER A 346 15.37 -9.89 15.15
N LYS A 347 14.98 -11.05 14.57
CA LYS A 347 15.79 -11.79 13.59
C LYS A 347 15.09 -11.81 12.24
N ALA A 348 15.84 -11.52 11.17
CA ALA A 348 15.32 -11.58 9.83
C ALA A 348 16.33 -12.09 8.81
N LEU A 349 15.81 -12.84 7.80
CA LEU A 349 16.54 -13.28 6.62
C LEU A 349 15.93 -12.65 5.38
N LEU A 350 16.77 -12.10 4.50
CA LEU A 350 16.36 -11.51 3.24
C LEU A 350 16.67 -12.47 2.09
N VAL A 351 15.70 -12.68 1.23
CA VAL A 351 15.79 -13.59 0.06
C VAL A 351 15.49 -12.78 -1.20
N PRO A 352 16.50 -12.19 -1.87
CA PRO A 352 16.29 -11.41 -3.08
C PRO A 352 15.76 -12.28 -4.22
N GLY A 353 14.85 -11.75 -5.03
CA GLY A 353 14.31 -12.44 -6.19
C GLY A 353 15.22 -12.41 -7.41
N ASN A 354 16.16 -11.46 -7.48
CA ASN A 354 17.12 -11.27 -8.56
C ASN A 354 18.35 -10.47 -8.10
N ARG A 355 19.33 -10.28 -8.98
CA ARG A 355 20.62 -9.63 -8.66
C ARG A 355 20.45 -8.15 -8.24
N PHE A 356 19.55 -7.39 -8.86
CA PHE A 356 19.28 -6.03 -8.43
C PHE A 356 18.62 -5.97 -7.04
N GLU A 357 17.73 -6.93 -6.73
CA GLU A 357 17.12 -7.03 -5.41
C GLU A 357 18.12 -7.42 -4.31
N ALA A 358 19.24 -8.06 -4.67
CA ALA A 358 20.35 -8.29 -3.75
C ALA A 358 21.04 -6.97 -3.35
N LEU A 359 21.23 -6.05 -4.31
CA LEU A 359 21.75 -4.69 -4.03
C LEU A 359 20.81 -3.92 -3.12
N GLU A 360 19.50 -3.97 -3.40
CA GLU A 360 18.48 -3.31 -2.60
C GLU A 360 18.44 -3.86 -1.18
N SER A 361 18.52 -5.20 -1.04
CA SER A 361 18.53 -5.87 0.26
C SER A 361 19.76 -5.49 1.11
N LEU A 362 20.94 -5.48 0.51
CA LEU A 362 22.16 -5.07 1.22
C LEU A 362 22.11 -3.58 1.60
N SER A 363 21.63 -2.72 0.70
CA SER A 363 21.46 -1.29 0.99
C SER A 363 20.51 -1.06 2.14
N ALA A 364 19.41 -1.83 2.23
CA ALA A 364 18.47 -1.77 3.33
C ALA A 364 19.09 -2.24 4.66
N MET A 365 19.92 -3.30 4.63
CA MET A 365 20.66 -3.77 5.81
C MET A 365 21.61 -2.70 6.33
N HIS A 366 22.41 -2.08 5.47
CA HIS A 366 23.31 -0.99 5.85
C HIS A 366 22.56 0.23 6.41
N ALA A 367 21.38 0.56 5.85
CA ALA A 367 20.54 1.64 6.39
C ALA A 367 20.05 1.32 7.81
N ILE A 368 19.60 0.08 8.06
CA ILE A 368 19.19 -0.38 9.40
C ILE A 368 20.35 -0.29 10.41
N GLU A 369 21.55 -0.70 10.01
CA GLU A 369 22.74 -0.62 10.86
C GLU A 369 23.09 0.83 11.25
N ARG A 370 22.90 1.78 10.32
CA ARG A 370 23.10 3.22 10.55
C ARG A 370 21.94 3.89 11.28
N GLY A 371 20.80 3.20 11.43
CA GLY A 371 19.57 3.76 11.99
C GLY A 371 18.87 4.75 11.08
N GLU A 372 19.09 4.66 9.77
CA GLU A 372 18.49 5.52 8.75
C GLU A 372 17.16 4.93 8.30
N LEU A 373 16.19 5.80 8.03
CA LEU A 373 14.83 5.44 7.64
C LEU A 373 14.43 6.19 6.37
N ASP A 374 13.55 5.59 5.61
CA ASP A 374 12.89 6.27 4.52
C ASP A 374 11.60 6.95 4.99
N SER A 375 11.27 8.09 4.38
CA SER A 375 9.97 8.74 4.51
C SER A 375 9.20 8.63 3.19
N GLU A 376 7.89 8.48 3.31
CA GLU A 376 7.00 8.68 2.18
C GLU A 376 6.57 10.16 2.17
N PRO A 377 6.59 10.84 1.00
CA PRO A 377 6.16 12.22 0.95
C PRO A 377 4.70 12.33 1.39
N MET A 378 4.43 13.23 2.34
CA MET A 378 3.07 13.57 2.71
C MET A 378 2.41 14.31 1.56
N VAL A 379 1.28 13.83 1.14
CA VAL A 379 0.53 14.40 0.03
C VAL A 379 -0.45 15.44 0.56
N SER A 380 -0.60 16.56 -0.14
CA SER A 380 -1.66 17.55 0.12
C SER A 380 -3.04 16.93 -0.11
N GLY A 381 -4.05 17.39 0.60
CA GLY A 381 -5.38 16.81 0.67
C GLY A 381 -6.04 16.52 -0.69
N ALA A 382 -6.56 15.32 -0.85
CA ALA A 382 -7.20 14.89 -2.08
C ALA A 382 -8.56 15.57 -2.26
N LEU A 383 -8.73 16.29 -3.37
CA LEU A 383 -9.91 17.14 -3.62
C LEU A 383 -11.19 16.35 -3.88
N ASP A 384 -11.09 15.11 -4.38
CA ASP A 384 -12.25 14.23 -4.64
C ASP A 384 -12.99 13.79 -3.37
N ILE A 385 -12.35 13.94 -2.19
CA ILE A 385 -12.96 13.60 -0.89
C ILE A 385 -13.89 14.72 -0.40
N ILE A 386 -13.63 15.98 -0.76
CA ILE A 386 -14.38 17.13 -0.29
C ILE A 386 -15.88 17.03 -0.62
N PRO A 387 -16.33 16.67 -1.84
CA PRO A 387 -17.74 16.49 -2.14
C PRO A 387 -18.42 15.44 -1.25
N GLN A 388 -17.70 14.33 -0.97
CA GLN A 388 -18.21 13.31 -0.05
C GLN A 388 -18.36 13.86 1.38
N PHE A 389 -17.42 14.67 1.83
CA PHE A 389 -17.46 15.34 3.13
C PHE A 389 -18.61 16.34 3.25
N ILE A 390 -18.83 17.19 2.21
CA ILE A 390 -19.95 18.15 2.16
C ILE A 390 -21.29 17.40 2.31
N ILE A 391 -21.51 16.34 1.53
CA ILE A 391 -22.75 15.54 1.63
C ILE A 391 -22.87 14.91 3.02
N ASN A 392 -21.76 14.46 3.60
CA ASN A 392 -21.74 13.87 4.93
C ASN A 392 -22.22 14.87 5.99
N CYS A 393 -21.75 16.10 5.94
CA CYS A 393 -22.17 17.18 6.82
C CYS A 393 -23.67 17.49 6.62
N ALA A 394 -24.13 17.60 5.37
CA ALA A 394 -25.53 17.86 5.05
C ALA A 394 -26.46 16.73 5.54
N CYS A 395 -26.01 15.47 5.56
CA CYS A 395 -26.81 14.37 6.11
C CYS A 395 -27.06 14.48 7.62
N ALA A 396 -26.25 15.22 8.35
CA ALA A 396 -26.38 15.45 9.79
C ALA A 396 -27.25 16.68 10.15
N GLY A 397 -27.46 17.60 9.20
CA GLY A 397 -28.27 18.82 9.37
C GLY A 397 -27.99 19.82 8.25
N ALA A 398 -28.70 20.95 8.26
CA ALA A 398 -28.46 22.03 7.31
C ALA A 398 -27.03 22.58 7.44
N ILE A 399 -26.40 22.86 6.31
CA ILE A 399 -25.00 23.31 6.25
C ILE A 399 -24.88 24.65 5.52
N GLN A 400 -23.88 25.43 5.91
CA GLN A 400 -23.47 26.68 5.25
C GLN A 400 -22.07 26.51 4.64
N SER A 401 -21.82 27.13 3.48
CA SER A 401 -20.57 27.04 2.76
C SER A 401 -19.36 27.40 3.62
N ASP A 402 -19.45 28.55 4.33
CA ASP A 402 -18.33 29.05 5.13
C ASP A 402 -18.00 28.16 6.32
N GLU A 403 -19.00 27.55 6.95
CA GLU A 403 -18.78 26.61 8.05
C GLU A 403 -18.08 25.35 7.61
N VAL A 404 -18.47 24.78 6.46
CA VAL A 404 -17.85 23.56 5.92
C VAL A 404 -16.45 23.86 5.39
N TYR A 405 -16.25 25.03 4.77
CA TYR A 405 -14.93 25.48 4.35
C TYR A 405 -13.97 25.63 5.52
N ALA A 406 -14.40 26.27 6.62
CA ALA A 406 -13.59 26.38 7.82
C ALA A 406 -13.21 25.01 8.39
N GLN A 407 -14.14 24.03 8.40
CA GLN A 407 -13.85 22.67 8.83
C GLN A 407 -12.83 21.97 7.90
N CYS A 408 -12.84 22.27 6.59
CA CYS A 408 -11.82 21.76 5.69
C CYS A 408 -10.44 22.33 6.03
N LEU A 409 -10.34 23.64 6.29
CA LEU A 409 -9.07 24.30 6.65
C LEU A 409 -8.49 23.81 7.98
N ASP A 410 -9.33 23.38 8.93
CA ASP A 410 -8.91 22.78 10.19
C ASP A 410 -8.28 21.38 10.02
N ALA A 411 -8.50 20.74 8.89
CA ALA A 411 -7.85 19.47 8.56
C ALA A 411 -6.49 19.74 7.91
N ALA A 412 -5.39 19.36 8.54
CA ALA A 412 -4.03 19.71 8.14
C ALA A 412 -3.70 19.51 6.63
N PRO A 413 -4.11 18.41 5.94
CA PRO A 413 -3.88 18.27 4.52
C PRO A 413 -4.59 19.32 3.64
N TYR A 414 -5.59 20.02 4.16
CA TYR A 414 -6.40 21.02 3.46
C TYR A 414 -6.17 22.45 3.93
N GLY A 415 -5.18 22.70 4.80
CA GLY A 415 -4.88 24.03 5.31
C GLY A 415 -4.54 25.08 4.23
N GLY A 416 -4.10 24.62 3.04
CA GLY A 416 -3.87 25.45 1.86
C GLY A 416 -4.99 25.44 0.81
N LEU A 417 -6.19 24.91 1.13
CA LEU A 417 -7.30 24.83 0.19
C LEU A 417 -7.79 26.22 -0.22
N GLU A 418 -7.68 26.56 -1.48
CA GLU A 418 -8.16 27.84 -2.01
C GLU A 418 -9.70 27.91 -2.01
N ARG A 419 -10.24 29.06 -1.67
CA ARG A 419 -11.69 29.28 -1.65
C ARG A 419 -12.33 29.06 -3.03
N VAL A 420 -11.68 29.45 -4.11
CA VAL A 420 -12.20 29.28 -5.46
C VAL A 420 -12.35 27.77 -5.80
N THR A 421 -11.36 26.98 -5.45
CA THR A 421 -11.40 25.51 -5.65
C THR A 421 -12.50 24.87 -4.80
N PHE A 422 -12.63 25.29 -3.53
CA PHE A 422 -13.70 24.83 -2.67
C PHE A 422 -15.08 25.17 -3.24
N ASP A 423 -15.29 26.41 -3.73
CA ASP A 423 -16.57 26.84 -4.28
C ASP A 423 -16.95 26.06 -5.56
N LYS A 424 -15.99 25.70 -6.43
CA LYS A 424 -16.23 24.79 -7.56
C LYS A 424 -16.69 23.41 -7.06
N LEU A 425 -16.05 22.83 -6.04
CA LEU A 425 -16.40 21.54 -5.45
C LEU A 425 -17.76 21.59 -4.72
N TRP A 426 -18.05 22.73 -4.06
CA TRP A 426 -19.34 23.00 -3.43
C TRP A 426 -20.47 22.98 -4.46
N GLN A 427 -20.32 23.74 -5.56
CA GLN A 427 -21.32 23.78 -6.64
C GLN A 427 -21.48 22.39 -7.30
N PHE A 428 -20.36 21.72 -7.60
CA PHE A 428 -20.41 20.33 -8.08
C PHE A 428 -21.19 19.43 -7.13
N THR A 429 -21.06 19.62 -5.82
CA THR A 429 -21.74 18.80 -4.82
C THR A 429 -23.24 19.05 -4.81
N ILE A 430 -23.69 20.26 -5.12
CA ILE A 430 -25.12 20.63 -5.17
C ILE A 430 -25.81 19.95 -6.36
N ASP A 431 -25.30 20.13 -7.57
CA ASP A 431 -26.03 19.83 -8.82
C ASP A 431 -25.22 19.06 -9.88
N GLY A 432 -23.97 18.69 -9.58
CA GLY A 432 -23.10 17.97 -10.50
C GLY A 432 -22.29 18.85 -11.44
N GLY A 433 -22.38 20.18 -11.36
CA GLY A 433 -21.73 21.15 -12.25
C GLY A 433 -22.54 21.42 -13.53
N ASN A 434 -22.05 22.36 -14.37
CA ASN A 434 -22.82 22.91 -15.49
C ASN A 434 -23.39 21.85 -16.44
N ALA A 435 -22.56 20.91 -16.92
CA ALA A 435 -22.99 19.89 -17.87
C ALA A 435 -23.98 18.87 -17.31
N LEU A 436 -24.01 18.68 -15.99
CA LEU A 436 -24.83 17.65 -15.33
C LEU A 436 -26.04 18.21 -14.59
N SER A 437 -26.11 19.54 -14.39
CA SER A 437 -27.14 20.21 -13.59
C SER A 437 -28.58 20.00 -14.07
N GLY A 438 -28.76 19.74 -15.37
CA GLY A 438 -30.08 19.43 -15.97
C GLY A 438 -30.64 18.06 -15.56
N TYR A 439 -29.88 17.19 -14.94
CA TYR A 439 -30.31 15.84 -14.59
C TYR A 439 -30.64 15.75 -13.10
N GLU A 440 -31.89 15.45 -12.75
CA GLU A 440 -32.38 15.27 -11.37
C GLU A 440 -31.49 14.34 -10.52
N ARG A 441 -30.85 13.37 -11.15
CA ARG A 441 -29.94 12.42 -10.48
C ARG A 441 -28.77 13.11 -9.79
N PHE A 442 -28.27 14.23 -10.33
CA PHE A 442 -27.10 14.94 -9.83
C PHE A 442 -27.47 16.12 -8.93
N GLN A 443 -28.74 16.50 -8.83
CA GLN A 443 -29.23 17.45 -7.84
C GLN A 443 -29.29 16.80 -6.47
N ARG A 444 -28.23 16.98 -5.69
CA ARG A 444 -28.03 16.25 -4.42
C ARG A 444 -28.37 17.08 -3.19
N LEU A 445 -28.18 18.38 -3.26
CA LEU A 445 -28.45 19.30 -2.15
C LEU A 445 -29.46 20.38 -2.59
N VAL A 446 -30.34 20.77 -1.67
CA VAL A 446 -31.35 21.82 -1.88
C VAL A 446 -31.39 22.74 -0.66
N PRO A 447 -31.75 24.04 -0.84
CA PRO A 447 -31.91 24.94 0.31
C PRO A 447 -33.11 24.52 1.18
N ASP A 448 -32.95 24.63 2.50
CA ASP A 448 -34.02 24.53 3.46
C ASP A 448 -34.67 25.90 3.72
N GLU A 449 -35.59 25.97 4.68
CA GLU A 449 -36.29 27.21 5.06
C GLU A 449 -35.36 28.27 5.66
N THR A 450 -34.19 27.88 6.15
CA THR A 450 -33.17 28.77 6.74
C THR A 450 -32.13 29.24 5.73
N GLY A 451 -32.21 28.77 4.48
CA GLY A 451 -31.21 29.02 3.45
C GLY A 451 -29.97 28.14 3.56
N GLY A 452 -29.93 27.19 4.51
CA GLY A 452 -28.91 26.18 4.62
C GLY A 452 -29.16 25.04 3.61
N LEU A 453 -28.12 24.31 3.19
CA LEU A 453 -28.27 23.19 2.28
C LEU A 453 -28.52 21.88 3.03
N VAL A 454 -29.50 21.11 2.55
CA VAL A 454 -29.85 19.78 3.04
C VAL A 454 -29.92 18.77 1.89
N PRO A 455 -29.82 17.46 2.14
CA PRO A 455 -29.97 16.46 1.07
C PRO A 455 -31.35 16.55 0.41
N ALA A 456 -31.39 16.59 -0.93
CA ALA A 456 -32.60 16.74 -1.72
C ALA A 456 -33.64 15.61 -1.47
N SER A 457 -33.20 14.45 -0.99
CA SER A 457 -34.10 13.34 -0.67
C SER A 457 -33.45 12.32 0.28
N LYS A 458 -34.30 11.48 0.92
CA LYS A 458 -33.82 10.31 1.69
C LYS A 458 -32.98 9.34 0.85
N ARG A 459 -33.18 9.32 -0.45
CA ARG A 459 -32.40 8.48 -1.39
C ARG A 459 -30.95 8.96 -1.47
N VAL A 460 -30.69 10.27 -1.46
CA VAL A 460 -29.35 10.85 -1.43
C VAL A 460 -28.64 10.41 -0.15
N ILE A 461 -29.28 10.52 1.02
CA ILE A 461 -28.72 10.09 2.29
C ILE A 461 -28.36 8.61 2.29
N MET A 462 -29.28 7.75 1.81
CA MET A 462 -29.07 6.31 1.76
C MET A 462 -27.92 5.95 0.83
N ARG A 463 -27.87 6.55 -0.35
CA ARG A 463 -26.83 6.38 -1.37
C ARG A 463 -25.46 6.79 -0.81
N HIS A 464 -25.38 7.96 -0.19
CA HIS A 464 -24.14 8.42 0.45
C HIS A 464 -23.67 7.41 1.50
N ARG A 465 -24.53 7.03 2.46
CA ARG A 465 -24.16 6.12 3.56
C ARG A 465 -23.75 4.71 3.12
N GLN A 466 -24.20 4.26 1.94
CA GLN A 466 -23.79 2.97 1.37
C GLN A 466 -22.44 3.02 0.65
N ASN A 467 -21.99 4.21 0.25
CA ASN A 467 -20.79 4.41 -0.57
C ASN A 467 -19.72 5.29 0.12
N ILE A 468 -19.81 5.48 1.44
CA ILE A 468 -18.81 6.24 2.21
C ILE A 468 -17.46 5.53 2.19
N GLY A 469 -16.40 6.28 1.87
CA GLY A 469 -15.01 5.87 1.98
C GLY A 469 -14.20 6.14 0.72
N THR A 470 -12.90 5.92 0.83
CA THR A 470 -11.92 6.13 -0.24
C THR A 470 -11.40 4.81 -0.82
N ILE A 471 -11.76 3.67 -0.23
CA ILE A 471 -11.34 2.35 -0.69
C ILE A 471 -12.24 1.91 -1.83
N ILE A 472 -11.69 1.94 -3.04
CA ILE A 472 -12.36 1.43 -4.23
C ILE A 472 -11.86 0.01 -4.47
N GLU A 473 -12.76 -0.94 -4.33
CA GLU A 473 -12.42 -2.33 -4.60
C GLU A 473 -12.45 -2.59 -6.12
N ALA A 474 -11.36 -3.18 -6.65
CA ALA A 474 -11.37 -3.77 -7.98
C ALA A 474 -12.51 -4.79 -8.10
N GLY A 475 -13.06 -4.97 -9.29
CA GLY A 475 -14.08 -6.00 -9.55
C GLY A 475 -13.56 -7.37 -9.15
N ARG A 476 -14.20 -8.02 -8.19
CA ARG A 476 -13.81 -9.34 -7.69
C ARG A 476 -14.97 -10.31 -7.82
N LEU A 477 -14.64 -11.55 -8.19
CA LEU A 477 -15.55 -12.68 -8.21
C LEU A 477 -15.20 -13.63 -7.08
N LYS A 478 -16.23 -14.14 -6.40
CA LYS A 478 -16.02 -15.17 -5.36
C LYS A 478 -15.58 -16.48 -5.99
N VAL A 479 -14.63 -17.17 -5.40
CA VAL A 479 -14.21 -18.50 -5.81
C VAL A 479 -14.98 -19.53 -5.00
N LYS A 480 -15.84 -20.30 -5.68
CA LYS A 480 -16.65 -21.35 -5.11
C LYS A 480 -16.03 -22.71 -5.44
N ARG A 481 -15.48 -23.37 -4.43
CA ARG A 481 -14.95 -24.73 -4.54
C ARG A 481 -16.08 -25.75 -4.53
N ILE A 482 -16.32 -26.39 -5.67
CA ILE A 482 -17.40 -27.37 -5.84
C ILE A 482 -16.88 -28.77 -5.52
N ARG A 483 -17.67 -29.57 -4.81
CA ARG A 483 -17.34 -30.99 -4.54
C ARG A 483 -18.25 -31.96 -5.29
N ARG A 484 -19.59 -31.74 -5.31
CA ARG A 484 -20.58 -32.53 -6.07
C ARG A 484 -21.82 -31.67 -6.34
N ALA A 485 -22.44 -31.81 -7.52
CA ALA A 485 -23.74 -31.22 -7.86
C ALA A 485 -23.92 -29.73 -7.48
N HIS A 486 -22.96 -28.87 -7.86
CA HIS A 486 -22.97 -27.41 -7.64
C HIS A 486 -23.08 -26.94 -6.19
N THR A 487 -23.03 -27.83 -5.20
CA THR A 487 -22.86 -27.46 -3.80
C THR A 487 -21.38 -27.21 -3.52
N GLY A 488 -21.02 -26.03 -3.02
CA GLY A 488 -19.63 -25.68 -2.79
C GLY A 488 -19.45 -24.61 -1.73
N LYS A 489 -18.20 -24.51 -1.24
CA LYS A 489 -17.78 -23.52 -0.25
C LYS A 489 -17.04 -22.38 -0.93
N ILE A 490 -17.31 -21.14 -0.52
CA ILE A 490 -16.53 -19.99 -0.93
C ILE A 490 -15.20 -20.03 -0.19
N ILE A 491 -14.10 -20.02 -0.93
CA ILE A 491 -12.73 -20.07 -0.41
C ILE A 491 -11.98 -18.75 -0.52
N GLY A 492 -12.53 -17.78 -1.25
CA GLY A 492 -11.97 -16.43 -1.37
C GLY A 492 -12.49 -15.70 -2.60
N GLU A 493 -11.69 -14.73 -3.09
CA GLU A 493 -12.06 -13.88 -4.22
C GLU A 493 -10.87 -13.71 -5.17
N VAL A 494 -11.15 -13.75 -6.49
CA VAL A 494 -10.21 -13.44 -7.56
C VAL A 494 -10.68 -12.21 -8.32
N GLU A 495 -9.78 -11.53 -9.03
CA GLU A 495 -10.16 -10.39 -9.85
C GLU A 495 -11.01 -10.82 -11.06
N GLU A 496 -12.00 -10.00 -11.36
CA GLU A 496 -12.90 -10.22 -12.50
C GLU A 496 -12.12 -10.36 -13.81
N TYR A 497 -11.07 -9.54 -14.00
CA TYR A 497 -10.20 -9.60 -15.17
C TYR A 497 -9.50 -10.96 -15.33
N PHE A 498 -8.95 -11.50 -14.25
CA PHE A 498 -8.33 -12.84 -14.28
C PHE A 498 -9.36 -13.92 -14.59
N ALA A 499 -10.53 -13.86 -13.95
CA ALA A 499 -11.60 -14.83 -14.16
C ALA A 499 -12.12 -14.86 -15.59
N GLN A 500 -12.16 -13.70 -16.27
CA GLN A 500 -12.58 -13.58 -17.67
C GLN A 500 -11.57 -14.19 -18.67
N GLN A 501 -10.32 -14.39 -18.26
CA GLN A 501 -9.28 -15.04 -19.09
C GLN A 501 -9.26 -16.57 -18.95
N LEU A 502 -10.04 -17.12 -18.01
CA LEU A 502 -10.12 -18.56 -17.81
C LEU A 502 -11.12 -19.19 -18.79
N VAL A 503 -10.70 -20.32 -19.37
CA VAL A 503 -11.54 -21.19 -20.19
C VAL A 503 -11.91 -22.44 -19.38
N PRO A 504 -13.16 -22.97 -19.48
CA PRO A 504 -13.54 -24.19 -18.80
C PRO A 504 -12.53 -25.33 -19.03
N GLY A 505 -12.02 -25.90 -17.94
CA GLY A 505 -10.95 -26.87 -17.92
C GLY A 505 -9.55 -26.33 -17.63
N ASP A 506 -9.37 -25.01 -17.61
CA ASP A 506 -8.11 -24.42 -17.12
C ASP A 506 -7.90 -24.71 -15.64
N SER A 507 -6.67 -24.93 -15.25
CA SER A 507 -6.28 -25.05 -13.85
C SER A 507 -5.63 -23.76 -13.34
N PHE A 508 -5.90 -23.41 -12.09
CA PHE A 508 -5.30 -22.26 -11.43
C PHE A 508 -5.03 -22.54 -9.95
N LEU A 509 -4.02 -21.84 -9.41
CA LEU A 509 -3.66 -21.91 -8.00
C LEU A 509 -4.47 -20.88 -7.22
N PHE A 510 -5.14 -21.32 -6.15
CA PHE A 510 -5.82 -20.40 -5.24
C PHE A 510 -6.02 -21.02 -3.88
N ALA A 511 -5.75 -20.24 -2.82
CA ALA A 511 -5.87 -20.67 -1.42
C ALA A 511 -5.02 -21.91 -1.10
N GLY A 512 -3.86 -22.05 -1.75
CA GLY A 512 -2.96 -23.19 -1.61
C GLY A 512 -3.42 -24.48 -2.30
N GLU A 513 -4.48 -24.42 -3.12
CA GLU A 513 -5.01 -25.60 -3.85
C GLU A 513 -4.92 -25.36 -5.37
N CYS A 514 -4.65 -26.44 -6.12
CA CYS A 514 -4.82 -26.43 -7.56
C CYS A 514 -6.30 -26.70 -7.88
N LEU A 515 -6.93 -25.76 -8.58
CA LEU A 515 -8.35 -25.77 -8.93
C LEU A 515 -8.51 -25.85 -10.45
N VAL A 516 -9.54 -26.53 -10.93
CA VAL A 516 -9.94 -26.60 -12.33
C VAL A 516 -11.20 -25.74 -12.50
N PHE A 517 -11.12 -24.74 -13.37
CA PHE A 517 -12.21 -23.81 -13.68
C PHE A 517 -13.32 -24.52 -14.46
N GLU A 518 -14.57 -24.33 -14.05
CA GLU A 518 -15.75 -24.89 -14.72
C GLU A 518 -16.60 -23.81 -15.38
N GLY A 519 -16.62 -22.60 -14.83
CA GLY A 519 -17.39 -21.48 -15.38
C GLY A 519 -17.64 -20.38 -14.36
N ILE A 520 -18.30 -19.31 -14.81
CA ILE A 520 -18.78 -18.22 -13.95
C ILE A 520 -20.28 -18.29 -13.85
N LYS A 521 -20.80 -18.40 -12.64
CA LYS A 521 -22.24 -18.40 -12.36
C LYS A 521 -22.54 -17.55 -11.12
N ASP A 522 -23.57 -16.70 -11.21
CA ASP A 522 -24.02 -15.83 -10.11
C ASP A 522 -22.88 -15.03 -9.45
N MET A 523 -22.01 -14.41 -10.24
CA MET A 523 -20.80 -13.69 -9.79
C MET A 523 -19.81 -14.56 -8.99
N CYS A 524 -19.83 -15.87 -9.20
CA CYS A 524 -18.90 -16.82 -8.62
C CYS A 524 -18.14 -17.57 -9.72
N VAL A 525 -16.84 -17.69 -9.55
CA VAL A 525 -15.98 -18.62 -10.27
C VAL A 525 -16.22 -20.00 -9.66
N GLU A 526 -16.86 -20.90 -10.39
CA GLU A 526 -17.06 -22.29 -9.97
C GLU A 526 -15.85 -23.12 -10.40
N ALA A 527 -15.22 -23.79 -9.43
CA ALA A 527 -14.01 -24.57 -9.64
C ALA A 527 -13.99 -25.81 -8.74
N ARG A 528 -13.39 -26.89 -9.22
CA ARG A 528 -13.21 -28.15 -8.47
C ARG A 528 -11.72 -28.42 -8.19
N PRO A 529 -11.37 -29.11 -7.08
CA PRO A 529 -10.03 -29.59 -6.86
C PRO A 529 -9.56 -30.49 -8.02
N GLY A 530 -8.37 -30.27 -8.49
CA GLY A 530 -7.81 -31.09 -9.57
C GLY A 530 -6.32 -30.89 -9.72
N LYS A 531 -5.64 -31.87 -10.26
CA LYS A 531 -4.23 -31.78 -10.62
C LYS A 531 -4.16 -31.73 -12.15
N LYS A 532 -3.85 -30.55 -12.72
CA LYS A 532 -3.37 -30.45 -14.09
C LYS A 532 -1.91 -29.98 -14.08
N ARG A 533 -1.19 -30.24 -15.16
CA ARG A 533 0.27 -30.07 -15.21
C ARG A 533 0.74 -28.62 -15.04
N GLU A 534 -0.11 -27.62 -15.28
CA GLU A 534 0.28 -26.19 -15.35
C GLU A 534 -0.86 -25.27 -14.88
N PRO A 535 -0.98 -25.02 -13.55
CA PRO A 535 -2.02 -24.12 -13.06
C PRO A 535 -1.65 -22.65 -13.31
N LYS A 536 -2.57 -21.87 -13.87
CA LYS A 536 -2.46 -20.41 -13.96
C LYS A 536 -2.43 -19.79 -12.55
N ILE A 537 -1.70 -18.68 -12.40
CA ILE A 537 -1.65 -17.96 -11.13
C ILE A 537 -2.55 -16.74 -11.24
N PRO A 538 -3.47 -16.51 -10.29
CA PRO A 538 -4.30 -15.32 -10.32
C PRO A 538 -3.44 -14.05 -10.32
N SER A 539 -3.65 -13.21 -11.32
CA SER A 539 -3.13 -11.85 -11.29
C SER A 539 -4.02 -11.00 -10.39
N PHE A 540 -3.41 -10.24 -9.52
CA PHE A 540 -4.10 -9.30 -8.65
C PHE A 540 -3.61 -7.89 -8.99
N ALA A 541 -4.54 -6.99 -9.34
CA ALA A 541 -4.27 -5.57 -9.47
C ALA A 541 -4.09 -4.99 -8.05
N GLY A 542 -2.96 -5.24 -7.48
CA GLY A 542 -2.48 -4.58 -6.27
C GLY A 542 -1.21 -3.86 -6.68
N GLY A 543 -1.08 -2.59 -6.35
CA GLY A 543 0.11 -1.84 -6.68
C GLY A 543 1.34 -2.61 -6.20
N GLN A 544 2.31 -2.80 -7.07
CA GLN A 544 3.64 -3.16 -6.63
C GLN A 544 4.09 -2.04 -5.71
N MET A 545 4.64 -2.38 -4.55
CA MET A 545 5.13 -1.39 -3.62
C MET A 545 6.25 -0.58 -4.30
N PRO A 546 6.19 0.76 -4.30
CA PRO A 546 7.22 1.56 -4.94
C PRO A 546 8.54 1.44 -4.18
N LEU A 547 9.64 1.46 -4.92
CA LEU A 547 10.97 1.63 -4.36
C LEU A 547 11.06 3.03 -3.74
N SER A 548 11.39 3.15 -2.46
CA SER A 548 11.54 4.44 -1.80
C SER A 548 12.72 5.23 -2.39
N SER A 549 12.62 6.57 -2.40
CA SER A 549 13.69 7.43 -2.93
C SER A 549 14.98 7.27 -2.14
N TYR A 550 14.87 7.15 -0.80
CA TYR A 550 16.02 6.89 0.06
C TYR A 550 16.75 5.59 -0.32
N LEU A 551 16.01 4.49 -0.47
CA LEU A 551 16.60 3.20 -0.79
C LEU A 551 17.17 3.18 -2.22
N ALA A 552 16.56 3.88 -3.15
CA ALA A 552 17.08 4.10 -4.49
C ALA A 552 18.44 4.83 -4.47
N ASP A 553 18.56 5.88 -3.66
CA ASP A 553 19.83 6.60 -3.48
C ASP A 553 20.89 5.71 -2.81
N ALA A 554 20.49 4.92 -1.81
CA ALA A 554 21.40 3.98 -1.14
C ALA A 554 21.93 2.89 -2.09
N VAL A 555 21.11 2.41 -3.04
CA VAL A 555 21.56 1.46 -4.08
C VAL A 555 22.55 2.14 -5.03
N ARG A 556 22.29 3.38 -5.47
CA ARG A 556 23.25 4.14 -6.29
C ARG A 556 24.58 4.38 -5.58
N ASP A 557 24.50 4.70 -4.28
CA ASP A 557 25.69 4.87 -3.44
C ASP A 557 26.48 3.55 -3.29
N LEU A 558 25.80 2.43 -3.05
CA LEU A 558 26.43 1.11 -2.97
C LEU A 558 27.15 0.75 -4.29
N LEU A 559 26.53 1.03 -5.45
CA LEU A 559 27.12 0.77 -6.77
C LEU A 559 28.37 1.60 -6.98
N ALA A 560 28.43 2.83 -6.50
CA ALA A 560 29.55 3.74 -6.67
C ALA A 560 30.77 3.39 -5.78
N HIS A 561 30.62 2.49 -4.80
CA HIS A 561 31.63 2.12 -3.82
C HIS A 561 31.98 0.63 -3.90
N PRO A 562 32.84 0.20 -4.85
CA PRO A 562 33.20 -1.22 -5.03
C PRO A 562 33.77 -1.90 -3.79
N GLU A 563 34.39 -1.15 -2.90
CA GLU A 563 34.91 -1.66 -1.64
C GLU A 563 33.81 -2.19 -0.69
N ARG A 564 32.57 -1.86 -0.93
CA ARG A 564 31.40 -2.34 -0.15
C ARG A 564 30.72 -3.56 -0.81
N TRP A 565 31.18 -4.00 -1.96
CA TRP A 565 30.56 -5.14 -2.66
C TRP A 565 30.90 -6.47 -2.01
N HIS A 566 31.92 -6.54 -1.14
CA HIS A 566 32.34 -7.78 -0.46
C HIS A 566 31.23 -8.40 0.39
N ASP A 567 30.20 -7.63 0.78
CA ASP A 567 29.03 -8.14 1.50
C ASP A 567 27.96 -8.76 0.58
N LEU A 568 28.11 -8.61 -0.72
CA LEU A 568 27.20 -9.21 -1.72
C LEU A 568 27.60 -10.69 -1.98
N PRO A 569 26.64 -11.53 -2.39
CA PRO A 569 26.97 -12.86 -2.90
C PRO A 569 27.96 -12.83 -4.05
N ASP A 570 28.89 -13.82 -4.11
CA ASP A 570 30.00 -13.85 -5.06
C ASP A 570 29.59 -13.61 -6.52
N LEU A 571 28.50 -14.24 -6.96
CA LEU A 571 27.98 -14.05 -8.33
C LEU A 571 27.46 -12.65 -8.62
N VAL A 572 27.01 -11.93 -7.59
CA VAL A 572 26.60 -10.52 -7.75
C VAL A 572 27.83 -9.63 -7.83
N GLN A 573 28.87 -9.93 -7.05
CA GLN A 573 30.15 -9.24 -7.15
C GLN A 573 30.79 -9.44 -8.53
N GLU A 574 30.84 -10.70 -9.02
CA GLU A 574 31.33 -11.01 -10.38
C GLU A 574 30.55 -10.24 -11.46
N TRP A 575 29.20 -10.24 -11.35
CA TRP A 575 28.33 -9.52 -12.29
C TRP A 575 28.63 -8.02 -12.34
N LEU A 576 28.86 -7.38 -11.21
CA LEU A 576 29.24 -5.97 -11.12
C LEU A 576 30.67 -5.74 -11.64
N GLY A 577 31.60 -6.65 -11.35
CA GLY A 577 32.97 -6.61 -11.88
C GLY A 577 32.99 -6.64 -13.41
N LEU A 578 32.26 -7.58 -14.01
CA LEU A 578 32.11 -7.68 -15.47
C LEU A 578 31.44 -6.44 -16.07
N GLN A 579 30.47 -5.83 -15.38
CA GLN A 579 29.89 -4.55 -15.82
C GLN A 579 30.93 -3.43 -15.83
N ALA A 580 31.74 -3.33 -14.79
CA ALA A 580 32.77 -2.29 -14.68
C ALA A 580 33.85 -2.41 -15.77
N GLU A 581 34.20 -3.64 -16.15
CA GLU A 581 35.18 -3.92 -17.23
C GLU A 581 34.58 -3.73 -18.62
N PHE A 582 33.34 -4.16 -18.83
CA PHE A 582 32.72 -4.15 -20.16
C PHE A 582 32.14 -2.78 -20.53
N SER A 583 31.61 -2.04 -19.56
CA SER A 583 30.99 -0.72 -19.72
C SER A 583 31.42 0.23 -18.60
N THR A 584 30.47 0.60 -17.75
CA THR A 584 30.70 1.41 -16.57
C THR A 584 29.62 1.15 -15.51
N ILE A 585 29.89 1.48 -14.27
CA ILE A 585 28.92 1.40 -13.17
C ILE A 585 28.13 2.71 -13.06
N PRO A 586 26.80 2.68 -12.90
CA PRO A 586 26.00 3.87 -12.64
C PRO A 586 26.53 4.66 -11.44
N GLN A 587 26.61 5.99 -11.57
CA GLN A 587 27.10 6.88 -10.53
C GLN A 587 25.94 7.72 -9.92
N PRO A 588 25.96 8.11 -8.64
CA PRO A 588 24.88 8.89 -8.01
C PRO A 588 24.60 10.23 -8.66
N ASN A 589 25.61 10.85 -9.24
CA ASN A 589 25.56 12.20 -9.82
C ASN A 589 25.36 12.23 -11.34
N LYS A 590 25.23 11.07 -12.00
CA LYS A 590 25.05 10.94 -13.44
C LYS A 590 24.04 9.84 -13.76
N VAL A 591 23.26 10.04 -14.81
CA VAL A 591 22.46 8.95 -15.37
C VAL A 591 23.27 8.24 -16.45
N LEU A 592 23.44 6.93 -16.30
CA LEU A 592 24.06 6.08 -17.31
C LEU A 592 22.99 5.69 -18.35
N ILE A 593 23.35 5.93 -19.62
CA ILE A 593 22.55 5.49 -20.78
C ILE A 593 23.44 4.63 -21.67
N GLU A 594 23.08 3.37 -21.83
CA GLU A 594 23.75 2.43 -22.71
C GLU A 594 22.92 2.22 -23.97
N HIS A 595 23.61 2.15 -25.12
CA HIS A 595 22.98 1.87 -26.40
C HIS A 595 23.73 0.77 -27.12
N PHE A 596 23.02 -0.30 -27.52
CA PHE A 596 23.64 -1.48 -28.14
C PHE A 596 22.70 -2.19 -29.11
N PRO A 597 23.24 -2.88 -30.13
CA PRO A 597 22.48 -3.79 -30.98
C PRO A 597 22.18 -5.08 -30.23
N TYR A 598 20.94 -5.56 -30.33
CA TYR A 598 20.57 -6.88 -29.84
C TYR A 598 19.56 -7.51 -30.79
N ARG A 599 19.86 -8.68 -31.34
CA ARG A 599 19.11 -9.32 -32.42
C ARG A 599 18.99 -8.39 -33.66
N GLN A 600 17.75 -8.05 -34.09
CA GLN A 600 17.50 -7.22 -35.27
C GLN A 600 17.04 -5.78 -34.89
N ALA A 601 17.33 -5.34 -33.67
CA ALA A 601 16.93 -4.05 -33.16
C ALA A 601 18.05 -3.41 -32.31
N TYR A 602 17.85 -2.17 -31.92
CA TYR A 602 18.73 -1.44 -31.03
C TYR A 602 18.01 -1.19 -29.70
N TYR A 603 18.74 -1.35 -28.60
CA TYR A 603 18.23 -1.13 -27.26
C TYR A 603 18.93 0.06 -26.63
N THR A 604 18.14 0.95 -26.04
CA THR A 604 18.62 2.07 -25.24
C THR A 604 18.18 1.84 -23.82
N LEU A 605 19.15 1.63 -22.95
CA LEU A 605 18.94 1.39 -21.53
C LEU A 605 19.26 2.63 -20.73
N ILE A 606 18.38 3.01 -19.80
CA ILE A 606 18.52 4.17 -18.93
C ILE A 606 18.43 3.71 -17.50
N TYR A 607 19.52 3.81 -16.74
CA TYR A 607 19.61 3.41 -15.34
C TYR A 607 19.23 4.59 -14.44
N THR A 608 17.94 4.71 -14.15
CA THR A 608 17.37 5.81 -13.37
C THR A 608 17.37 5.56 -11.88
N PHE A 609 17.07 4.31 -11.45
CA PHE A 609 16.79 3.90 -10.06
C PHE A 609 15.64 4.70 -9.43
N GLU A 610 14.68 5.20 -10.20
CA GLU A 610 13.59 6.04 -9.70
C GLU A 610 12.27 5.27 -9.47
N GLY A 611 12.33 3.95 -9.51
CA GLY A 611 11.16 3.12 -9.34
C GLY A 611 10.31 2.98 -10.59
N ARG A 612 9.45 1.98 -10.58
CA ARG A 612 8.72 1.52 -11.76
C ARG A 612 7.75 2.57 -12.33
N LYS A 613 7.04 3.35 -11.48
CA LYS A 613 6.07 4.35 -11.94
C LYS A 613 6.75 5.48 -12.71
N THR A 614 7.79 6.05 -12.14
CA THR A 614 8.59 7.09 -12.77
C THR A 614 9.19 6.63 -14.10
N ASN A 615 9.75 5.40 -14.11
CA ASN A 615 10.31 4.78 -15.32
C ASN A 615 9.24 4.51 -16.38
N GLN A 616 8.03 4.16 -15.98
CA GLN A 616 6.91 3.98 -16.90
C GLN A 616 6.54 5.30 -17.58
N THR A 617 6.41 6.37 -16.81
CA THR A 617 6.07 7.70 -17.34
C THR A 617 7.17 8.19 -18.27
N LEU A 618 8.43 8.09 -17.87
CA LEU A 618 9.56 8.44 -18.72
C LEU A 618 9.57 7.63 -20.02
N GLY A 619 9.39 6.30 -19.94
CA GLY A 619 9.39 5.42 -21.11
C GLY A 619 8.29 5.77 -22.11
N MET A 620 7.09 6.10 -21.62
CA MET A 620 5.96 6.52 -22.46
C MET A 620 6.23 7.87 -23.13
N LEU A 621 6.71 8.86 -22.40
CA LEU A 621 7.01 10.19 -22.95
C LEU A 621 8.17 10.13 -23.95
N MET A 622 9.24 9.41 -23.63
CA MET A 622 10.39 9.26 -24.53
C MET A 622 9.99 8.54 -25.84
N THR A 623 9.22 7.45 -25.76
CA THR A 623 8.77 6.75 -26.96
C THR A 623 7.88 7.61 -27.84
N LYS A 624 7.00 8.43 -27.24
CA LYS A 624 6.19 9.41 -27.96
C LYS A 624 7.05 10.45 -28.69
N ARG A 625 8.05 11.01 -27.98
CA ARG A 625 9.01 11.94 -28.56
C ARG A 625 9.83 11.31 -29.67
N MET A 626 10.25 10.04 -29.50
CA MET A 626 10.94 9.26 -30.54
C MET A 626 10.07 9.08 -31.78
N GLU A 627 8.77 8.79 -31.63
CA GLU A 627 7.82 8.71 -32.77
C GLU A 627 7.76 10.04 -33.51
N LYS A 628 7.63 11.17 -32.79
CA LYS A 628 7.60 12.51 -33.36
C LYS A 628 8.87 12.84 -34.18
N TYR A 629 10.03 12.34 -33.74
CA TYR A 629 11.31 12.52 -34.43
C TYR A 629 11.62 11.43 -35.47
N GLY A 630 10.71 10.48 -35.72
CA GLY A 630 10.87 9.44 -36.71
C GLY A 630 11.90 8.35 -36.33
N LEU A 631 12.20 8.20 -35.03
CA LEU A 631 13.20 7.26 -34.50
C LEU A 631 12.68 5.83 -34.31
N LYS A 632 11.48 5.53 -34.74
CA LYS A 632 10.87 4.20 -34.85
C LYS A 632 11.00 3.35 -33.58
N PRO A 633 10.50 3.76 -32.41
CA PRO A 633 10.45 2.92 -31.24
C PRO A 633 9.47 1.74 -31.50
N LEU A 634 9.80 0.56 -30.99
CA LEU A 634 8.98 -0.65 -31.10
C LEU A 634 8.26 -0.98 -29.80
N SER A 635 9.00 -0.87 -28.69
CA SER A 635 8.51 -1.20 -27.35
C SER A 635 9.42 -0.60 -26.29
N PHE A 636 8.95 -0.56 -25.05
CA PHE A 636 9.80 -0.30 -23.91
C PHE A 636 9.48 -1.25 -22.76
N SER A 637 10.45 -1.48 -21.90
CA SER A 637 10.30 -2.24 -20.67
C SER A 637 10.83 -1.47 -19.48
N ILE A 638 10.29 -1.78 -18.31
CA ILE A 638 10.58 -1.05 -17.08
C ILE A 638 10.83 -1.98 -15.90
N THR A 639 11.76 -1.55 -15.07
CA THR A 639 11.99 -2.10 -13.73
C THR A 639 12.01 -0.95 -12.72
N ASP A 640 12.21 -1.23 -11.44
CA ASP A 640 12.45 -0.17 -10.44
C ASP A 640 13.79 0.53 -10.66
N TYR A 641 14.74 -0.11 -11.34
CA TYR A 641 16.13 0.33 -11.47
C TYR A 641 16.42 1.03 -12.78
N GLY A 642 15.58 0.84 -13.79
CA GLY A 642 15.76 1.47 -15.10
C GLY A 642 14.72 1.07 -16.11
N LEU A 643 14.84 1.66 -17.28
CA LEU A 643 14.00 1.36 -18.44
C LEU A 643 14.84 1.02 -19.66
N SER A 644 14.29 0.18 -20.54
CA SER A 644 14.88 -0.18 -21.83
C SER A 644 13.90 0.16 -22.93
N ILE A 645 14.37 0.89 -23.97
CA ILE A 645 13.61 1.21 -25.17
C ILE A 645 14.20 0.43 -26.35
N CYS A 646 13.37 -0.35 -27.04
CA CYS A 646 13.71 -1.06 -28.25
C CYS A 646 13.33 -0.21 -29.47
N SER A 647 14.25 0.01 -30.44
CA SER A 647 14.01 0.79 -31.65
C SER A 647 14.64 0.16 -32.88
N LEU A 648 14.15 0.54 -34.06
CA LEU A 648 14.78 0.14 -35.34
C LEU A 648 15.91 1.09 -35.78
N THR A 649 16.09 2.19 -35.09
CA THR A 649 17.05 3.26 -35.44
C THR A 649 18.16 3.29 -34.41
N VAL A 650 19.40 3.41 -34.88
CA VAL A 650 20.57 3.73 -34.05
C VAL A 650 20.42 5.13 -33.49
N LEU A 651 20.52 5.32 -32.20
CA LEU A 651 20.42 6.61 -31.54
C LEU A 651 21.82 7.19 -31.29
N THR A 652 22.00 8.44 -31.69
CA THR A 652 23.22 9.22 -31.41
C THR A 652 23.13 9.88 -30.03
N GLN A 653 24.27 10.23 -29.47
CA GLN A 653 24.33 10.98 -28.21
C GLN A 653 23.49 12.27 -28.24
N THR A 654 23.55 13.02 -29.35
CA THR A 654 22.78 14.27 -29.51
C THR A 654 21.27 14.01 -29.47
N GLN A 655 20.81 12.93 -30.11
CA GLN A 655 19.40 12.56 -30.08
C GLN A 655 18.96 12.14 -28.67
N ILE A 656 19.76 11.36 -27.95
CA ILE A 656 19.50 10.97 -26.55
C ILE A 656 19.39 12.21 -25.66
N LEU A 657 20.32 13.19 -25.82
CA LEU A 657 20.28 14.43 -25.04
C LEU A 657 18.99 15.25 -25.31
N SER A 658 18.51 15.23 -26.57
CA SER A 658 17.26 15.94 -26.91
C SER A 658 16.01 15.18 -26.41
N LEU A 659 16.06 13.85 -26.34
CA LEU A 659 14.97 13.02 -25.81
C LEU A 659 14.85 13.12 -24.29
N PHE A 660 15.98 13.18 -23.58
CA PHE A 660 16.06 13.24 -22.12
C PHE A 660 16.20 14.68 -21.64
N ASN A 661 15.16 15.49 -21.84
CA ASN A 661 15.14 16.90 -21.47
C ASN A 661 13.91 17.19 -20.58
N PRO A 662 14.04 18.01 -19.51
CA PRO A 662 12.90 18.39 -18.63
C PRO A 662 11.69 18.99 -19.36
N ASP A 663 11.85 19.58 -20.54
CA ASP A 663 10.76 20.10 -21.37
C ASP A 663 9.75 19.02 -21.82
N ILE A 664 10.11 17.73 -21.69
CA ILE A 664 9.21 16.59 -21.94
C ILE A 664 7.99 16.59 -20.99
N LEU A 665 8.06 17.31 -19.87
CA LEU A 665 6.98 17.46 -18.90
C LEU A 665 6.02 18.63 -19.23
N GLY A 666 6.25 19.36 -20.32
CA GLY A 666 5.34 20.38 -20.81
C GLY A 666 4.20 19.81 -21.64
N ASP A 667 3.95 20.40 -22.79
CA ASP A 667 2.84 20.06 -23.69
C ASP A 667 2.76 18.58 -24.05
N GLU A 668 3.89 17.88 -24.10
CA GLU A 668 3.94 16.45 -24.44
C GLU A 668 3.33 15.55 -23.37
N LEU A 669 3.52 15.88 -22.09
CA LEU A 669 2.87 15.18 -20.99
C LEU A 669 1.36 15.40 -21.03
N GLU A 670 0.92 16.66 -21.25
CA GLU A 670 -0.49 17.01 -21.31
C GLU A 670 -1.18 16.33 -22.50
N ASP A 671 -0.61 16.43 -23.68
CA ASP A 671 -1.11 15.77 -24.90
C ASP A 671 -1.21 14.25 -24.73
N TRP A 672 -0.19 13.65 -24.11
CA TRP A 672 -0.20 12.21 -23.85
C TRP A 672 -1.26 11.82 -22.82
N MET A 673 -1.38 12.58 -21.74
CA MET A 673 -2.41 12.32 -20.72
C MET A 673 -3.82 12.39 -21.33
N LEU A 674 -4.09 13.39 -22.15
CA LEU A 674 -5.38 13.57 -22.82
C LEU A 674 -5.70 12.43 -23.80
N ALA A 675 -4.71 11.86 -24.47
CA ALA A 675 -4.86 10.73 -25.39
C ALA A 675 -4.94 9.37 -24.71
N SER A 676 -4.50 9.29 -23.44
CA SER A 676 -4.32 8.02 -22.72
C SER A 676 -5.61 7.51 -22.06
N PRO A 677 -5.88 6.18 -22.12
CA PRO A 677 -6.94 5.54 -21.33
C PRO A 677 -6.74 5.66 -19.81
N MET A 678 -5.55 6.09 -19.35
CA MET A 678 -5.22 6.19 -17.93
C MET A 678 -6.08 7.24 -17.22
N LEU A 679 -6.34 8.40 -17.86
CA LEU A 679 -7.23 9.40 -17.27
C LEU A 679 -8.65 8.87 -17.05
N LYS A 680 -9.19 8.07 -17.96
CA LYS A 680 -10.49 7.41 -17.74
C LYS A 680 -10.46 6.49 -16.52
N ARG A 681 -9.32 5.83 -16.28
CA ARG A 681 -9.14 4.98 -15.09
C ARG A 681 -9.09 5.81 -13.80
N SER A 682 -8.33 6.90 -13.77
CA SER A 682 -8.31 7.83 -12.63
C SER A 682 -9.68 8.46 -12.41
N PHE A 683 -10.35 8.92 -13.49
CA PHE A 683 -11.69 9.49 -13.40
C PHE A 683 -12.71 8.53 -12.76
N ARG A 684 -12.63 7.22 -13.04
CA ARG A 684 -13.50 6.25 -12.36
C ARG A 684 -13.31 6.26 -10.84
N HIS A 685 -12.06 6.39 -10.37
CA HIS A 685 -11.77 6.49 -8.95
C HIS A 685 -12.30 7.80 -8.36
N VAL A 686 -11.97 8.93 -8.99
CA VAL A 686 -12.45 10.26 -8.59
C VAL A 686 -13.99 10.33 -8.60
N ALA A 687 -14.64 9.81 -9.64
CA ALA A 687 -16.10 9.78 -9.74
C ALA A 687 -16.78 8.93 -8.65
N MET A 688 -16.14 7.86 -8.22
CA MET A 688 -16.67 7.02 -7.13
C MET A 688 -16.44 7.67 -5.75
N VAL A 689 -15.25 8.20 -5.49
CA VAL A 689 -14.92 8.86 -4.21
C VAL A 689 -15.75 10.13 -4.04
N SER A 690 -15.88 10.97 -5.07
CA SER A 690 -16.70 12.20 -5.05
C SER A 690 -18.21 11.94 -5.01
N GLY A 691 -18.64 10.67 -5.10
CA GLY A 691 -20.05 10.29 -5.09
C GLY A 691 -20.81 10.62 -6.39
N LEU A 692 -20.11 10.90 -7.51
CA LEU A 692 -20.75 11.08 -8.83
C LEU A 692 -21.34 9.75 -9.34
N THR A 693 -20.63 8.64 -9.10
CA THR A 693 -21.09 7.30 -9.42
C THR A 693 -21.07 6.40 -8.18
N GLU A 694 -21.87 5.35 -8.19
CA GLU A 694 -22.09 4.47 -7.05
C GLU A 694 -21.61 3.05 -7.35
N GLN A 695 -20.92 2.42 -6.37
CA GLN A 695 -20.61 0.98 -6.41
C GLN A 695 -21.78 0.15 -5.89
N GLN A 696 -22.49 0.64 -4.87
CA GLN A 696 -23.62 -0.05 -4.23
C GLN A 696 -24.93 0.69 -4.49
N TYR A 697 -25.94 -0.05 -4.91
CA TYR A 697 -27.27 0.45 -5.16
C TYR A 697 -28.32 -0.52 -4.62
N HIS A 698 -29.16 -0.07 -3.69
CA HIS A 698 -30.20 -0.88 -3.03
C HIS A 698 -29.72 -2.25 -2.48
N GLY A 699 -28.51 -2.29 -1.89
CA GLY A 699 -27.94 -3.51 -1.34
C GLY A 699 -27.35 -4.48 -2.38
N THR A 700 -27.46 -4.16 -3.67
CA THR A 700 -26.78 -4.87 -4.75
C THR A 700 -25.53 -4.12 -5.18
N ARG A 701 -24.46 -4.86 -5.47
CA ARG A 701 -23.22 -4.29 -5.99
C ARG A 701 -23.25 -4.30 -7.51
N LYS A 702 -22.95 -3.16 -8.12
CA LYS A 702 -22.76 -3.06 -9.57
C LYS A 702 -21.49 -3.81 -9.98
N THR A 703 -21.54 -4.48 -11.14
CA THR A 703 -20.33 -5.06 -11.74
C THR A 703 -19.36 -3.98 -12.16
N MET A 704 -18.08 -4.29 -12.21
CA MET A 704 -17.07 -3.33 -12.66
C MET A 704 -17.32 -2.87 -14.09
N LYS A 705 -17.82 -3.74 -14.95
CA LYS A 705 -18.24 -3.41 -16.33
C LYS A 705 -19.34 -2.33 -16.38
N GLN A 706 -20.33 -2.41 -15.48
CA GLN A 706 -21.40 -1.40 -15.39
C GLN A 706 -20.88 -0.06 -14.88
N VAL A 707 -20.01 -0.08 -13.87
CA VAL A 707 -19.37 1.14 -13.34
C VAL A 707 -18.50 1.78 -14.42
N THR A 708 -17.65 1.00 -15.09
CA THR A 708 -16.78 1.45 -16.17
C THR A 708 -17.57 2.13 -17.29
N PHE A 709 -18.60 1.46 -17.81
CA PHE A 709 -19.41 2.02 -18.89
C PHE A 709 -20.06 3.36 -18.53
N SER A 710 -20.64 3.46 -17.33
CA SER A 710 -21.31 4.70 -16.91
C SER A 710 -20.31 5.83 -16.63
N THR A 711 -19.13 5.53 -16.06
CA THR A 711 -18.12 6.55 -15.77
C THR A 711 -17.40 7.03 -17.02
N ASP A 712 -17.10 6.13 -17.96
CA ASP A 712 -16.45 6.48 -19.22
C ASP A 712 -17.36 7.39 -20.07
N LEU A 713 -18.67 7.12 -20.11
CA LEU A 713 -19.63 7.98 -20.78
C LEU A 713 -19.68 9.38 -20.16
N ILE A 714 -19.71 9.47 -18.82
CA ILE A 714 -19.70 10.77 -18.12
C ILE A 714 -18.39 11.51 -18.41
N TYR A 715 -17.25 10.82 -18.37
CA TYR A 715 -15.95 11.41 -18.66
C TYR A 715 -15.89 12.01 -20.06
N ASP A 716 -16.34 11.27 -21.07
CA ASP A 716 -16.36 11.74 -22.47
C ASP A 716 -17.32 12.94 -22.63
N THR A 717 -18.50 12.90 -21.98
CA THR A 717 -19.47 14.01 -21.98
C THR A 717 -18.88 15.27 -21.34
N LEU A 718 -18.21 15.15 -20.19
CA LEU A 718 -17.58 16.32 -19.52
C LEU A 718 -16.46 16.91 -20.38
N ARG A 719 -15.62 16.06 -20.98
CA ARG A 719 -14.56 16.54 -21.87
C ARG A 719 -15.09 17.31 -23.09
N GLU A 720 -16.22 16.90 -23.64
CA GLU A 720 -16.79 17.51 -24.84
C GLU A 720 -17.60 18.78 -24.53
N HIS A 721 -18.34 18.79 -23.43
CA HIS A 721 -19.33 19.83 -23.14
C HIS A 721 -18.99 20.73 -21.94
N ASP A 722 -18.04 20.32 -21.08
CA ASP A 722 -17.62 21.07 -19.88
C ASP A 722 -16.13 20.77 -19.56
N PRO A 723 -15.20 21.17 -20.46
CA PRO A 723 -13.78 20.81 -20.32
C PRO A 723 -13.13 21.40 -19.05
N ASP A 724 -13.71 22.46 -18.48
CA ASP A 724 -13.26 23.12 -17.24
C ASP A 724 -13.92 22.54 -15.99
N HIS A 725 -14.61 21.41 -16.11
CA HIS A 725 -15.29 20.76 -14.99
C HIS A 725 -14.28 20.33 -13.91
N VAL A 726 -14.55 20.70 -12.64
CA VAL A 726 -13.64 20.48 -11.50
C VAL A 726 -13.17 19.03 -11.35
N LEU A 727 -14.00 18.03 -11.67
CA LEU A 727 -13.57 16.63 -11.58
C LEU A 727 -12.58 16.23 -12.67
N LEU A 728 -12.51 16.92 -13.81
CA LEU A 728 -11.46 16.68 -14.81
C LEU A 728 -10.13 17.22 -14.31
N GLU A 729 -10.11 18.40 -13.66
CA GLU A 729 -8.96 18.98 -13.00
C GLU A 729 -8.44 18.04 -11.90
N VAL A 730 -9.31 17.67 -10.96
CA VAL A 730 -9.01 16.70 -9.89
C VAL A 730 -8.51 15.35 -10.41
N THR A 731 -9.04 14.89 -11.56
CA THR A 731 -8.61 13.64 -12.19
C THR A 731 -7.17 13.72 -12.71
N ARG A 732 -6.78 14.86 -13.28
CA ARG A 732 -5.40 15.09 -13.74
C ARG A 732 -4.43 15.08 -12.55
N GLU A 733 -4.72 15.86 -11.51
CA GLU A 733 -3.91 15.91 -10.29
C GLU A 733 -3.76 14.52 -9.65
N ASP A 734 -4.85 13.75 -9.57
CA ASP A 734 -4.84 12.40 -9.03
C ASP A 734 -3.99 11.43 -9.89
N ALA A 735 -4.08 11.54 -11.21
CA ALA A 735 -3.28 10.74 -12.14
C ALA A 735 -1.80 11.08 -12.07
N GLU A 736 -1.44 12.36 -12.02
CA GLU A 736 -0.06 12.84 -11.88
C GLU A 736 0.58 12.33 -10.61
N ARG A 737 -0.18 12.29 -9.53
CA ARG A 737 0.28 11.89 -8.21
C ARG A 737 0.34 10.37 -8.04
N GLU A 738 -0.74 9.66 -8.36
CA GLU A 738 -0.88 8.24 -8.01
C GLU A 738 -0.37 7.28 -9.10
N LEU A 739 -0.50 7.65 -10.36
CA LEU A 739 -0.18 6.77 -11.47
C LEU A 739 1.16 7.07 -12.13
N LEU A 740 1.51 8.34 -12.25
CA LEU A 740 2.62 8.79 -13.09
C LEU A 740 3.87 9.17 -12.30
N ASP A 741 3.71 9.47 -11.00
CA ASP A 741 4.80 9.98 -10.15
C ASP A 741 5.58 11.13 -10.83
N VAL A 742 4.83 12.09 -11.38
CA VAL A 742 5.37 13.20 -12.20
C VAL A 742 6.37 14.03 -11.41
N ARG A 743 6.12 14.24 -10.12
CA ARG A 743 7.04 15.00 -9.25
C ARG A 743 8.41 14.34 -9.18
N ARG A 744 8.47 13.04 -8.92
CA ARG A 744 9.74 12.29 -8.84
C ARG A 744 10.45 12.28 -10.20
N LEU A 745 9.68 12.19 -11.29
CA LEU A 745 10.22 12.31 -12.64
C LEU A 745 10.81 13.70 -12.89
N ALA A 746 10.13 14.77 -12.49
CA ALA A 746 10.62 16.15 -12.62
C ALA A 746 11.91 16.36 -11.83
N ASP A 747 11.93 15.94 -10.57
CA ASP A 747 13.10 16.03 -9.70
C ASP A 747 14.29 15.27 -10.30
N MET A 748 14.06 14.09 -10.87
CA MET A 748 15.08 13.29 -11.55
C MET A 748 15.60 13.98 -12.81
N LEU A 749 14.73 14.46 -13.68
CA LEU A 749 15.13 15.13 -14.90
C LEU A 749 15.96 16.40 -14.61
N ILE A 750 15.54 17.20 -13.63
CA ILE A 750 16.28 18.41 -13.20
C ILE A 750 17.65 18.02 -12.61
N ARG A 751 17.71 16.97 -11.79
CA ARG A 751 18.96 16.47 -11.17
C ARG A 751 20.00 16.10 -12.22
N TYR A 752 19.57 15.54 -13.35
CA TYR A 752 20.45 14.99 -14.36
C TYR A 752 20.63 15.88 -15.60
N VAL A 753 20.14 17.13 -15.61
CA VAL A 753 20.43 18.08 -16.68
C VAL A 753 21.95 18.24 -16.84
N GLY A 754 22.45 17.97 -18.04
CA GLY A 754 23.88 18.04 -18.36
C GLY A 754 24.76 16.97 -17.69
N LYS A 755 24.16 15.98 -17.03
CA LYS A 755 24.88 14.92 -16.32
C LYS A 755 24.58 13.53 -16.91
N ILE A 756 24.41 13.44 -18.22
CA ILE A 756 24.15 12.19 -18.92
C ILE A 756 25.48 11.57 -19.34
N GLN A 757 25.69 10.32 -18.97
CA GLN A 757 26.81 9.51 -19.45
C GLN A 757 26.28 8.53 -20.49
N PHE A 758 26.54 8.81 -21.77
CA PHE A 758 26.15 7.95 -22.88
C PHE A 758 27.28 7.02 -23.26
N VAL A 759 26.99 5.72 -23.37
CA VAL A 759 27.91 4.67 -23.75
C VAL A 759 27.31 3.86 -24.91
N SER A 760 27.99 3.84 -26.04
CA SER A 760 27.62 2.97 -27.16
C SER A 760 28.42 1.67 -27.07
N LEU A 761 27.74 0.54 -27.02
CA LEU A 761 28.32 -0.77 -26.85
C LEU A 761 28.08 -1.64 -28.08
N GLU A 762 28.99 -2.58 -28.32
CA GLU A 762 28.89 -3.57 -29.41
C GLU A 762 27.90 -4.69 -29.11
N LYS A 763 27.70 -5.01 -27.83
CA LYS A 763 26.81 -6.03 -27.32
C LYS A 763 26.13 -5.58 -26.02
N ILE A 764 25.16 -6.33 -25.56
CA ILE A 764 24.45 -6.13 -24.30
C ILE A 764 25.42 -6.16 -23.11
N SER A 765 25.29 -5.21 -22.18
CA SER A 765 26.08 -5.17 -20.95
C SER A 765 25.54 -6.13 -19.86
N PRO A 766 26.36 -6.56 -18.90
CA PRO A 766 25.92 -7.43 -17.81
C PRO A 766 24.72 -6.89 -17.02
N MET A 767 24.69 -5.60 -16.70
CA MET A 767 23.56 -4.99 -15.97
C MET A 767 22.33 -4.79 -16.86
N ALA A 768 22.48 -4.75 -18.17
CA ALA A 768 21.37 -4.66 -19.11
C ALA A 768 20.57 -5.98 -19.22
N ILE A 769 21.25 -7.12 -19.07
CA ILE A 769 20.65 -8.46 -19.24
C ILE A 769 19.37 -8.63 -18.40
N PRO A 770 19.35 -8.37 -17.08
CA PRO A 770 18.15 -8.52 -16.26
C PRO A 770 16.99 -7.64 -16.74
N ILE A 771 17.26 -6.42 -17.19
CA ILE A 771 16.23 -5.46 -17.60
C ILE A 771 15.65 -5.84 -18.96
N VAL A 772 16.49 -6.25 -19.91
CA VAL A 772 16.06 -6.68 -21.25
C VAL A 772 15.27 -8.00 -21.19
N LEU A 773 15.70 -8.96 -20.37
CA LEU A 773 15.03 -10.25 -20.22
C LEU A 773 13.69 -10.13 -19.46
N ASN A 774 13.53 -9.13 -18.60
CA ASN A 774 12.28 -8.91 -17.84
C ASN A 774 11.10 -8.59 -18.76
N VAL A 775 11.34 -8.06 -19.96
CA VAL A 775 10.30 -7.82 -21.00
C VAL A 775 9.57 -9.11 -21.36
N ARG A 776 10.27 -10.21 -21.44
CA ARG A 776 9.71 -11.51 -21.82
C ARG A 776 8.91 -12.15 -20.69
N SER A 777 9.35 -11.97 -19.45
CA SER A 777 8.65 -12.52 -18.28
C SER A 777 7.30 -11.86 -18.02
N GLU A 778 7.08 -10.62 -18.46
CA GLU A 778 5.80 -9.92 -18.32
C GLU A 778 4.77 -10.28 -19.41
N VAL A 779 5.20 -10.68 -20.58
CA VAL A 779 4.33 -11.13 -21.69
C VAL A 779 3.78 -12.53 -21.43
N ILE A 780 4.47 -13.34 -20.61
CA ILE A 780 4.11 -14.73 -20.35
C ILE A 780 3.19 -14.82 -19.13
N LYS A 781 1.94 -14.58 -19.34
CA LYS A 781 0.87 -14.78 -18.36
C LYS A 781 0.24 -16.17 -18.45
N GLY A 782 1.04 -17.21 -18.23
CA GLY A 782 0.55 -18.59 -18.26
C GLY A 782 1.35 -19.53 -17.37
N GLY A 783 0.72 -20.22 -16.50
CA GLY A 783 0.94 -21.49 -15.82
C GLY A 783 2.32 -21.97 -15.32
N GLY A 784 2.30 -22.54 -14.13
CA GLY A 784 3.39 -22.99 -13.25
C GLY A 784 4.64 -23.65 -13.86
N ARG A 785 4.54 -24.66 -14.68
CA ARG A 785 5.72 -25.41 -15.18
C ARG A 785 6.31 -24.79 -16.45
N GLU A 786 5.49 -24.18 -17.30
CA GLU A 786 5.95 -23.36 -18.41
C GLU A 786 6.71 -22.12 -17.88
N ALA A 787 6.21 -21.46 -16.83
CA ALA A 787 6.92 -20.35 -16.19
C ALA A 787 8.26 -20.80 -15.59
N ILE A 788 8.36 -22.01 -15.04
CA ILE A 788 9.62 -22.56 -14.51
C ILE A 788 10.53 -22.96 -15.68
N MET A 789 10.03 -23.63 -16.72
CA MET A 789 10.83 -24.01 -17.91
C MET A 789 11.27 -22.77 -18.68
N GLU A 790 10.45 -21.75 -18.73
CA GLU A 790 10.74 -20.47 -19.38
C GLU A 790 11.70 -19.63 -18.54
N GLN A 791 11.56 -19.65 -17.22
CA GLN A 791 12.55 -19.06 -16.31
C GLN A 791 13.90 -19.78 -16.46
N ALA A 792 13.91 -21.09 -16.60
CA ALA A 792 15.13 -21.85 -16.91
C ALA A 792 15.69 -21.50 -18.29
N SER A 793 14.84 -21.30 -19.31
CA SER A 793 15.24 -20.84 -20.64
C SER A 793 15.81 -19.42 -20.62
N LEU A 794 15.19 -18.50 -19.90
CA LEU A 794 15.68 -17.13 -19.71
C LEU A 794 17.00 -17.10 -18.92
N TYR A 795 17.17 -18.01 -17.96
CA TYR A 795 18.43 -18.14 -17.23
C TYR A 795 19.54 -18.66 -18.17
N ALA A 796 19.28 -19.68 -18.98
CA ALA A 796 20.23 -20.19 -19.95
C ALA A 796 20.59 -19.12 -21.01
N GLU A 797 19.60 -18.31 -21.46
CA GLU A 797 19.87 -17.19 -22.38
C GLU A 797 20.74 -16.11 -21.70
N ALA A 798 20.50 -15.81 -20.43
CA ALA A 798 21.29 -14.85 -19.66
C ALA A 798 22.74 -15.34 -19.47
N GLU A 799 22.93 -16.61 -19.13
CA GLU A 799 24.27 -17.19 -19.00
C GLU A 799 25.01 -17.19 -20.36
N THR A 800 24.32 -17.49 -21.45
CA THR A 800 24.90 -17.39 -22.80
C THR A 800 25.37 -15.96 -23.10
N MET A 801 24.58 -14.96 -22.76
CA MET A 801 24.97 -13.56 -22.93
C MET A 801 26.18 -13.19 -22.05
N MET A 802 26.24 -13.68 -20.82
CA MET A 802 27.37 -13.46 -19.92
C MET A 802 28.65 -14.13 -20.45
N ASP A 803 28.56 -15.36 -20.99
CA ASP A 803 29.69 -16.05 -21.59
C ASP A 803 30.21 -15.31 -22.83
N GLU A 804 29.33 -14.74 -23.65
CA GLU A 804 29.72 -13.86 -24.74
C GLU A 804 30.46 -12.60 -24.25
N VAL A 805 30.05 -12.00 -23.15
CA VAL A 805 30.75 -10.84 -22.54
C VAL A 805 32.11 -11.27 -22.01
N ARG A 806 32.22 -12.43 -21.31
CA ARG A 806 33.49 -12.97 -20.82
C ARG A 806 34.48 -13.25 -21.98
N ALA A 807 33.97 -13.84 -23.07
CA ALA A 807 34.78 -14.09 -24.25
C ALA A 807 35.36 -12.83 -24.87
N LEU A 808 34.53 -11.79 -25.05
CA LEU A 808 34.95 -10.50 -25.58
C LEU A 808 35.99 -9.80 -24.67
N LEU A 809 35.82 -9.87 -23.36
CA LEU A 809 36.78 -9.29 -22.42
C LEU A 809 38.10 -10.04 -22.49
N SER A 810 38.08 -11.38 -22.65
CA SER A 810 39.30 -12.20 -22.85
C SER A 810 40.03 -11.84 -24.16
N GLU A 811 39.29 -11.58 -25.25
CA GLU A 811 39.86 -11.15 -26.55
C GLU A 811 40.44 -9.72 -26.45
N ARG A 812 39.90 -8.82 -25.65
CA ARG A 812 40.45 -7.49 -25.44
C ARG A 812 41.68 -7.47 -24.54
N ALA A 813 41.84 -8.46 -23.66
CA ALA A 813 42.97 -8.58 -22.73
C ALA A 813 44.19 -9.28 -23.35
N GLY A 814 44.05 -10.05 -24.44
CA GLY A 814 45.11 -10.73 -25.19
C GLY A 814 45.55 -9.90 -26.38
#